data_0abefb87f3f1fb0b119c65fb32d168d7
#
_entry.id   0abefb87f3f1fb0b119c65fb32d168d7
#
_cell.length_a   1.000
_cell.length_b   1.000
_cell.length_c   1.000
_cell.angle_alpha   90.00
_cell.angle_beta   90.00
_cell.angle_gamma   90.00
#
_symmetry.space_group_name_H-M   'P 1'
#
loop_
_entity.id
_entity.type
_entity.pdbx_description
1 polymer ?
#
loop_
_entity_poly.entity_id
_entity_poly.type
_entity_poly.pdbx_seq_one_letter_code
_entity_poly.pdbx_strand_id
1 'polypeptide(L)'
;MQKLISLFLLLLLLVSCQRVQKPSDWDTAQVEIARDEFGVPHIFGKTDADVAYGLAWAHAEDDFETIQKTVLAGKALTGRVFGEQGAGIDFFVHLLETREIAKEKYDSSFSPEFKKVLEGYAAGLNDYAYHHPEEVLYGPAFPINPKEIISAYILSLAQMSGADRAVQAIVGGNVDLIPEDTIPKGSNAIAIHPFRTDSGEAFLAINSHQPLEGPVAWYEAHLQSEEGWNILGGLFPGGAMIFHGVNEHLGWAHTVNSPDFLDLYQLELNPEDEDEYRVDGEWLEFETRIVWLKVRLWDWITVPVPKKVWKSIYGPTLVTEQGAFSIRFGALDRVGAPEQWWKMNKAKNFSEWKAAMSSMQLTNFNTVYADKYDTIFYVSNGLLPKRTPGFDYSGTVAGNTKKTLWTAYHSFSDLPQQVNPKSGYLYNTNHSPFKASAFEDNLAPENYPAEMGFDLRDNNRSLRFRELMPDTGRISWEQFEQIKFDQTLPQNLAFRTDLNSLFSLSPEKYPDVAKQILAIQNWNREAAIDSEGAAIFAFVYYYWWDEFAKSGRSFETVLTEEEAVKGLKEAKKHFETHFGKELIALGEYQRLVRGEKSLPLWGVDDVLAAIRSTPWENGRRKAVQGESYILMARFGEGLPVLESINVFGASNRPDSPHYADQMERFVKRELKPMTLDKEQVLKKAVRVYHPGEK
;
A
#
# COMPACT_ATOMS: atom_id res chain seq x y z
N MET A 1 -0.52 -33.56 48.48
CA MET A 1 -0.58 -32.14 48.07
C MET A 1 0.78 -31.55 47.69
N GLN A 2 1.84 -31.64 48.49
CA GLN A 2 3.17 -31.10 48.17
C GLN A 2 3.81 -31.71 46.89
N LYS A 3 3.67 -33.01 46.63
CA LYS A 3 4.17 -33.63 45.38
C LYS A 3 3.42 -33.22 44.10
N LEU A 4 2.12 -32.89 44.20
CA LEU A 4 1.35 -32.36 43.09
C LEU A 4 1.72 -30.88 42.81
N ILE A 5 1.97 -30.09 43.83
CA ILE A 5 2.41 -28.69 43.71
C ILE A 5 3.83 -28.63 43.08
N SER A 6 4.73 -29.55 43.50
CA SER A 6 6.07 -29.63 42.90
C SER A 6 6.04 -30.08 41.44
N LEU A 7 5.12 -30.97 41.06
CA LEU A 7 4.94 -31.39 39.66
C LEU A 7 4.34 -30.28 38.80
N PHE A 8 3.42 -29.50 39.37
CA PHE A 8 2.83 -28.32 38.69
C PHE A 8 3.84 -27.18 38.53
N LEU A 9 4.69 -26.92 39.52
CA LEU A 9 5.81 -25.98 39.42
C LEU A 9 6.90 -26.45 38.45
N LEU A 10 7.16 -27.76 38.35
CA LEU A 10 8.10 -28.28 37.35
C LEU A 10 7.55 -28.23 35.93
N LEU A 11 6.22 -28.39 35.75
CA LEU A 11 5.53 -28.21 34.46
C LEU A 11 5.49 -26.72 34.08
N LEU A 12 5.34 -25.80 35.04
CA LEU A 12 5.40 -24.35 34.80
C LEU A 12 6.82 -23.85 34.39
N LEU A 13 7.87 -24.50 34.88
CA LEU A 13 9.26 -24.20 34.50
C LEU A 13 9.61 -24.74 33.08
N LEU A 14 8.89 -25.76 32.57
CA LEU A 14 9.09 -26.27 31.22
C LEU A 14 8.34 -25.48 30.13
N VAL A 15 7.44 -24.56 30.49
CA VAL A 15 6.64 -23.76 29.54
C VAL A 15 7.31 -22.43 29.16
N SER A 16 8.44 -22.06 29.79
CA SER A 16 9.02 -20.71 29.68
C SER A 16 10.33 -20.61 28.87
N CYS A 17 10.73 -21.61 28.13
CA CYS A 17 11.85 -21.48 27.19
C CYS A 17 11.42 -21.87 25.78
N GLN A 18 10.76 -20.98 25.06
CA GLN A 18 10.87 -20.99 23.60
C GLN A 18 12.34 -20.66 23.30
N ARG A 19 13.15 -21.71 23.13
CA ARG A 19 14.53 -21.54 22.65
C ARG A 19 14.43 -20.92 21.28
N VAL A 20 14.93 -19.71 21.12
CA VAL A 20 15.29 -19.16 19.82
C VAL A 20 16.12 -20.24 19.13
N GLN A 21 15.75 -20.62 17.94
CA GLN A 21 16.38 -21.71 17.20
C GLN A 21 17.86 -21.35 17.00
N LYS A 22 18.77 -22.34 17.06
CA LYS A 22 20.18 -22.16 16.71
C LYS A 22 20.28 -21.40 15.36
N PRO A 23 21.26 -20.47 15.20
CA PRO A 23 21.42 -19.77 13.94
C PRO A 23 21.60 -20.74 12.77
N SER A 24 21.28 -20.29 11.58
CA SER A 24 21.52 -21.04 10.36
C SER A 24 23.03 -21.22 10.13
N ASP A 25 23.40 -22.20 9.30
CA ASP A 25 24.79 -22.34 8.86
C ASP A 25 25.09 -21.43 7.63
N TRP A 26 24.40 -20.25 7.53
CA TRP A 26 24.58 -19.30 6.43
C TRP A 26 25.97 -18.65 6.47
N ASP A 27 26.64 -18.61 5.34
CA ASP A 27 27.98 -17.96 5.23
C ASP A 27 27.80 -16.43 5.14
N THR A 28 27.75 -15.74 6.28
CA THR A 28 27.56 -14.30 6.36
C THR A 28 28.69 -13.51 5.74
N ALA A 29 29.89 -14.10 5.55
CA ALA A 29 31.01 -13.45 4.85
C ALA A 29 30.71 -13.18 3.35
N GLN A 30 29.70 -13.83 2.77
CA GLN A 30 29.25 -13.56 1.40
C GLN A 30 28.22 -12.40 1.33
N VAL A 31 27.84 -11.80 2.45
CA VAL A 31 26.88 -10.70 2.56
C VAL A 31 27.55 -9.47 3.12
N GLU A 32 27.66 -8.41 2.34
CA GLU A 32 28.20 -7.12 2.75
C GLU A 32 27.06 -6.08 2.80
N ILE A 33 26.88 -5.41 3.93
CA ILE A 33 25.90 -4.34 4.12
C ILE A 33 26.65 -3.02 4.29
N ALA A 34 26.39 -2.07 3.39
CA ALA A 34 26.89 -0.72 3.49
C ALA A 34 25.73 0.24 3.82
N ARG A 35 25.89 1.07 4.85
CA ARG A 35 24.96 2.15 5.19
C ARG A 35 25.49 3.46 4.68
N ASP A 36 24.68 4.22 3.93
CA ASP A 36 25.02 5.58 3.51
C ASP A 36 24.79 6.61 4.64
N GLU A 37 25.05 7.87 4.37
CA GLU A 37 24.88 8.96 5.33
C GLU A 37 23.42 9.17 5.78
N PHE A 38 22.43 8.60 5.07
CA PHE A 38 21.00 8.64 5.40
C PHE A 38 20.52 7.35 6.05
N GLY A 39 21.42 6.40 6.30
CA GLY A 39 21.12 5.10 6.89
C GLY A 39 20.52 4.09 5.89
N VAL A 40 20.36 4.43 4.63
CA VAL A 40 19.84 3.51 3.62
C VAL A 40 20.80 2.33 3.46
N PRO A 41 20.30 1.06 3.54
CA PRO A 41 21.14 -0.10 3.35
C PRO A 41 21.37 -0.38 1.86
N HIS A 42 22.62 -0.57 1.50
CA HIS A 42 23.07 -1.13 0.24
C HIS A 42 23.62 -2.53 0.54
N ILE A 43 22.97 -3.55 -0.01
CA ILE A 43 23.22 -4.95 0.32
C ILE A 43 23.87 -5.62 -0.88
N PHE A 44 25.08 -6.12 -0.68
CA PHE A 44 25.86 -6.80 -1.67
C PHE A 44 26.01 -8.28 -1.29
N GLY A 45 25.70 -9.17 -2.21
CA GLY A 45 25.80 -10.61 -2.00
C GLY A 45 26.36 -11.34 -3.21
N LYS A 46 26.89 -12.52 -2.99
CA LYS A 46 27.37 -13.37 -4.08
C LYS A 46 26.18 -13.94 -4.86
N THR A 47 25.14 -14.36 -4.16
CA THR A 47 23.89 -14.88 -4.73
C THR A 47 22.71 -13.99 -4.39
N ASP A 48 21.60 -14.15 -5.11
CA ASP A 48 20.34 -13.47 -4.77
C ASP A 48 19.85 -13.86 -3.37
N ALA A 49 20.11 -15.09 -2.97
CA ALA A 49 19.76 -15.59 -1.64
C ALA A 49 20.59 -14.92 -0.53
N ASP A 50 21.88 -14.62 -0.76
CA ASP A 50 22.72 -13.84 0.16
C ASP A 50 22.21 -12.41 0.30
N VAL A 51 21.80 -11.79 -0.81
CA VAL A 51 21.20 -10.45 -0.79
C VAL A 51 19.89 -10.45 -0.01
N ALA A 52 19.03 -11.45 -0.19
CA ALA A 52 17.80 -11.57 0.57
C ALA A 52 18.03 -11.79 2.07
N TYR A 53 19.06 -12.57 2.44
CA TYR A 53 19.51 -12.70 3.83
C TYR A 53 19.95 -11.35 4.41
N GLY A 54 20.78 -10.61 3.68
CA GLY A 54 21.25 -9.29 4.09
C GLY A 54 20.13 -8.27 4.20
N LEU A 55 19.15 -8.30 3.28
CA LEU A 55 17.96 -7.45 3.35
C LEU A 55 17.13 -7.74 4.61
N ALA A 56 16.91 -9.01 4.92
CA ALA A 56 16.20 -9.41 6.14
C ALA A 56 16.90 -8.89 7.40
N TRP A 57 18.22 -9.03 7.45
CA TRP A 57 19.06 -8.53 8.56
C TRP A 57 19.00 -7.01 8.69
N ALA A 58 19.29 -6.27 7.60
CA ALA A 58 19.32 -4.82 7.62
C ALA A 58 17.95 -4.21 7.94
N HIS A 59 16.86 -4.79 7.41
CA HIS A 59 15.53 -4.32 7.71
C HIS A 59 15.12 -4.61 9.16
N ALA A 60 15.55 -5.74 9.72
CA ALA A 60 15.35 -6.03 11.14
C ALA A 60 16.12 -5.07 12.05
N GLU A 61 17.34 -4.64 11.69
CA GLU A 61 18.06 -3.57 12.41
C GLU A 61 17.24 -2.28 12.50
N ASP A 62 16.42 -1.97 11.49
CA ASP A 62 15.68 -0.72 11.37
C ASP A 62 14.24 -0.78 11.85
N ASP A 63 13.53 -1.91 11.66
CA ASP A 63 12.09 -2.04 11.97
C ASP A 63 11.68 -3.47 12.34
N PHE A 64 12.33 -4.07 13.32
CA PHE A 64 12.04 -5.44 13.70
C PHE A 64 10.64 -5.65 14.29
N GLU A 65 10.11 -4.64 14.98
CA GLU A 65 8.78 -4.74 15.57
C GLU A 65 7.69 -4.89 14.51
N THR A 66 7.72 -4.09 13.44
CA THR A 66 6.71 -4.16 12.37
C THR A 66 6.84 -5.48 11.59
N ILE A 67 8.08 -5.93 11.32
CA ILE A 67 8.32 -7.22 10.68
C ILE A 67 7.72 -8.37 11.51
N GLN A 68 7.92 -8.38 12.83
CA GLN A 68 7.33 -9.39 13.70
C GLN A 68 5.80 -9.42 13.62
N LYS A 69 5.13 -8.25 13.54
CA LYS A 69 3.67 -8.15 13.38
C LYS A 69 3.21 -8.75 12.04
N THR A 70 3.92 -8.45 10.96
CA THR A 70 3.64 -9.01 9.62
C THR A 70 3.80 -10.54 9.63
N VAL A 71 4.86 -11.05 10.25
CA VAL A 71 5.10 -12.49 10.42
C VAL A 71 3.98 -13.16 11.22
N LEU A 72 3.55 -12.55 12.32
CA LEU A 72 2.43 -13.08 13.13
C LEU A 72 1.14 -13.19 12.33
N ALA A 73 0.83 -12.18 11.49
CA ALA A 73 -0.33 -12.22 10.62
C ALA A 73 -0.26 -13.39 9.62
N GLY A 74 0.87 -13.56 8.92
CA GLY A 74 1.09 -14.70 8.01
C GLY A 74 0.99 -16.08 8.68
N LYS A 75 1.26 -16.15 9.99
CA LYS A 75 1.17 -17.38 10.82
C LYS A 75 -0.20 -17.62 11.45
N ALA A 76 -1.15 -16.68 11.35
CA ALA A 76 -2.41 -16.65 12.12
C ALA A 76 -2.16 -16.78 13.64
N LEU A 77 -1.28 -15.96 14.16
CA LEU A 77 -0.90 -15.93 15.59
C LEU A 77 -1.02 -14.53 16.21
N THR A 78 -1.67 -13.59 15.53
CA THR A 78 -1.91 -12.23 16.04
C THR A 78 -2.81 -12.23 17.29
N GLY A 79 -3.84 -13.06 17.35
CA GLY A 79 -4.70 -13.24 18.51
C GLY A 79 -3.96 -13.74 19.76
N ARG A 80 -2.92 -14.55 19.57
CA ARG A 80 -2.06 -15.02 20.65
C ARG A 80 -1.28 -13.89 21.32
N VAL A 81 -1.05 -12.80 20.61
CA VAL A 81 -0.26 -11.65 21.08
C VAL A 81 -1.17 -10.47 21.44
N PHE A 82 -2.15 -10.15 20.58
CA PHE A 82 -2.98 -8.94 20.70
C PHE A 82 -4.41 -9.23 21.20
N GLY A 83 -4.70 -10.47 21.61
CA GLY A 83 -6.00 -10.84 22.12
C GLY A 83 -7.09 -10.79 21.07
N GLU A 84 -8.26 -10.25 21.44
CA GLU A 84 -9.44 -10.18 20.57
C GLU A 84 -9.19 -9.39 19.28
N GLN A 85 -8.47 -8.28 19.37
CA GLN A 85 -8.14 -7.46 18.19
C GLN A 85 -7.32 -8.25 17.15
N GLY A 86 -6.37 -9.06 17.60
CA GLY A 86 -5.58 -9.92 16.70
C GLY A 86 -6.36 -11.13 16.20
N ALA A 87 -7.34 -11.63 16.97
CA ALA A 87 -8.13 -12.81 16.60
C ALA A 87 -8.94 -12.62 15.32
N GLY A 88 -9.36 -11.38 15.02
CA GLY A 88 -10.03 -11.04 13.76
C GLY A 88 -9.12 -11.28 12.54
N ILE A 89 -7.85 -10.90 12.63
CA ILE A 89 -6.84 -11.13 11.57
C ILE A 89 -6.60 -12.65 11.41
N ASP A 90 -6.43 -13.37 12.52
CA ASP A 90 -6.23 -14.82 12.48
C ASP A 90 -7.44 -15.53 11.86
N PHE A 91 -8.66 -15.10 12.19
CA PHE A 91 -9.87 -15.62 11.57
C PHE A 91 -9.89 -15.38 10.06
N PHE A 92 -9.53 -14.17 9.61
CA PHE A 92 -9.46 -13.83 8.20
C PHE A 92 -8.44 -14.69 7.44
N VAL A 93 -7.26 -14.94 8.03
CA VAL A 93 -6.25 -15.87 7.48
C VAL A 93 -6.82 -17.29 7.33
N HIS A 94 -7.54 -17.79 8.33
CA HIS A 94 -8.17 -19.10 8.28
C HIS A 94 -9.34 -19.18 7.33
N LEU A 95 -10.17 -18.12 7.23
CA LEU A 95 -11.27 -18.02 6.28
C LEU A 95 -10.76 -18.10 4.84
N LEU A 96 -9.69 -17.35 4.53
CA LEU A 96 -9.08 -17.31 3.20
C LEU A 96 -8.13 -18.47 2.91
N GLU A 97 -7.82 -19.33 3.89
CA GLU A 97 -6.92 -20.47 3.74
C GLU A 97 -5.50 -20.10 3.27
N THR A 98 -5.02 -18.87 3.58
CA THR A 98 -3.76 -18.37 3.00
C THR A 98 -2.56 -19.27 3.33
N ARG A 99 -2.53 -19.88 4.52
CA ARG A 99 -1.48 -20.80 4.98
C ARG A 99 -1.55 -22.16 4.27
N GLU A 100 -2.74 -22.67 4.08
CA GLU A 100 -3.03 -23.91 3.38
C GLU A 100 -2.67 -23.77 1.90
N ILE A 101 -3.09 -22.68 1.26
CA ILE A 101 -2.75 -22.33 -0.13
C ILE A 101 -1.24 -22.19 -0.30
N ALA A 102 -0.56 -21.47 0.60
CA ALA A 102 0.89 -21.31 0.58
C ALA A 102 1.58 -22.70 0.71
N LYS A 103 1.12 -23.55 1.61
CA LYS A 103 1.70 -24.90 1.80
C LYS A 103 1.52 -25.79 0.58
N GLU A 104 0.34 -25.78 -0.02
CA GLU A 104 -0.01 -26.61 -1.18
C GLU A 104 0.74 -26.18 -2.44
N LYS A 105 0.76 -24.87 -2.70
CA LYS A 105 1.27 -24.33 -3.98
C LYS A 105 2.77 -24.03 -3.97
N TYR A 106 3.42 -23.93 -2.81
CA TYR A 106 4.83 -23.53 -2.70
C TYR A 106 5.77 -24.30 -3.62
N ASP A 107 5.67 -25.63 -3.57
CA ASP A 107 6.63 -26.50 -4.26
C ASP A 107 6.47 -26.49 -5.78
N SER A 108 5.25 -26.26 -6.28
CA SER A 108 4.92 -26.25 -7.72
C SER A 108 4.95 -24.86 -8.37
N SER A 109 4.79 -23.78 -7.59
CA SER A 109 4.61 -22.42 -8.15
C SER A 109 5.89 -21.60 -8.25
N PHE A 110 6.95 -21.98 -7.53
CA PHE A 110 8.19 -21.22 -7.48
C PHE A 110 9.37 -21.97 -8.09
N SER A 111 10.23 -21.23 -8.79
CA SER A 111 11.50 -21.75 -9.30
C SER A 111 12.43 -22.14 -8.16
N PRO A 112 13.36 -23.10 -8.37
CA PRO A 112 14.37 -23.46 -7.38
C PRO A 112 15.23 -22.26 -6.94
N GLU A 113 15.53 -21.35 -7.85
CA GLU A 113 16.31 -20.14 -7.61
C GLU A 113 15.56 -19.21 -6.65
N PHE A 114 14.28 -18.94 -6.92
CA PHE A 114 13.49 -18.06 -6.06
C PHE A 114 13.20 -18.67 -4.67
N LYS A 115 13.06 -19.99 -4.57
CA LYS A 115 12.95 -20.67 -3.27
C LYS A 115 14.17 -20.38 -2.38
N LYS A 116 15.38 -20.36 -2.95
CA LYS A 116 16.60 -19.97 -2.22
C LYS A 116 16.57 -18.53 -1.73
N VAL A 117 16.00 -17.61 -2.52
CA VAL A 117 15.79 -16.22 -2.10
C VAL A 117 14.90 -16.16 -0.85
N LEU A 118 13.79 -16.90 -0.84
CA LEU A 118 12.89 -16.96 0.31
C LEU A 118 13.55 -17.68 1.52
N GLU A 119 14.36 -18.69 1.28
CA GLU A 119 15.13 -19.39 2.33
C GLU A 119 16.18 -18.45 2.94
N GLY A 120 16.90 -17.67 2.12
CA GLY A 120 17.84 -16.66 2.59
C GLY A 120 17.17 -15.59 3.44
N TYR A 121 16.04 -15.06 2.98
CA TYR A 121 15.27 -14.07 3.73
C TYR A 121 14.78 -14.62 5.09
N ALA A 122 14.22 -15.83 5.10
CA ALA A 122 13.77 -16.47 6.33
C ALA A 122 14.93 -16.75 7.29
N ALA A 123 16.09 -17.19 6.78
CA ALA A 123 17.30 -17.42 7.57
C ALA A 123 17.80 -16.10 8.20
N GLY A 124 17.87 -15.01 7.42
CA GLY A 124 18.30 -13.73 7.93
C GLY A 124 17.45 -13.20 9.08
N LEU A 125 16.11 -13.31 8.99
CA LEU A 125 15.20 -12.92 10.07
C LEU A 125 15.37 -13.81 11.32
N ASN A 126 15.50 -15.13 11.13
CA ASN A 126 15.69 -16.08 12.25
C ASN A 126 17.02 -15.85 12.96
N ASP A 127 18.08 -15.61 12.20
CA ASP A 127 19.41 -15.37 12.75
C ASP A 127 19.50 -14.01 13.45
N TYR A 128 18.83 -12.97 12.90
CA TYR A 128 18.69 -11.71 13.61
C TYR A 128 17.99 -11.88 14.95
N ALA A 129 16.85 -12.58 14.98
CA ALA A 129 16.14 -12.90 16.22
C ALA A 129 16.98 -13.70 17.23
N TYR A 130 17.87 -14.58 16.75
CA TYR A 130 18.77 -15.32 17.60
C TYR A 130 19.86 -14.43 18.22
N HIS A 131 20.44 -13.54 17.45
CA HIS A 131 21.49 -12.63 17.89
C HIS A 131 20.99 -11.44 18.72
N HIS A 132 19.72 -11.08 18.58
CA HIS A 132 19.03 -9.97 19.26
C HIS A 132 17.77 -10.44 20.01
N PRO A 133 17.89 -11.41 20.96
CA PRO A 133 16.73 -11.97 21.65
C PRO A 133 15.96 -10.92 22.49
N GLU A 134 16.62 -9.84 22.92
CA GLU A 134 16.01 -8.71 23.61
C GLU A 134 15.08 -7.87 22.72
N GLU A 135 15.25 -7.92 21.41
CA GLU A 135 14.41 -7.24 20.42
C GLU A 135 13.23 -8.13 19.94
N VAL A 136 13.18 -9.40 20.34
CA VAL A 136 12.06 -10.30 20.05
C VAL A 136 10.89 -9.98 20.97
N LEU A 137 10.06 -9.03 20.56
CA LEU A 137 8.89 -8.61 21.33
C LEU A 137 7.78 -9.67 21.29
N TYR A 138 7.70 -10.43 20.22
CA TYR A 138 6.64 -11.40 19.96
C TYR A 138 7.23 -12.80 19.65
N GLY A 139 7.58 -13.54 20.67
CA GLY A 139 8.19 -14.88 20.55
C GLY A 139 7.49 -15.84 19.56
N PRO A 140 6.13 -15.86 19.45
CA PRO A 140 5.44 -16.70 18.46
C PRO A 140 5.75 -16.39 17.00
N ALA A 141 6.35 -15.24 16.69
CA ALA A 141 6.79 -14.90 15.34
C ALA A 141 7.89 -15.85 14.83
N PHE A 142 8.74 -16.36 15.73
CA PHE A 142 9.91 -17.15 15.34
C PHE A 142 9.83 -18.62 15.77
N PRO A 143 10.50 -19.53 15.05
CA PRO A 143 11.13 -19.29 13.75
C PRO A 143 10.11 -19.04 12.64
N ILE A 144 10.54 -18.34 11.59
CA ILE A 144 9.77 -18.17 10.34
C ILE A 144 10.30 -19.12 9.27
N ASN A 145 9.43 -19.57 8.36
CA ASN A 145 9.81 -20.33 7.16
C ASN A 145 9.25 -19.70 5.88
N PRO A 146 9.77 -20.05 4.69
CA PRO A 146 9.34 -19.47 3.42
C PRO A 146 7.84 -19.53 3.14
N LYS A 147 7.13 -20.59 3.56
CA LYS A 147 5.67 -20.72 3.32
C LYS A 147 4.86 -19.72 4.13
N GLU A 148 5.36 -19.32 5.30
CA GLU A 148 4.74 -18.28 6.14
C GLU A 148 4.92 -16.89 5.54
N ILE A 149 6.06 -16.62 4.88
CA ILE A 149 6.27 -15.41 4.08
C ILE A 149 5.25 -15.36 2.95
N ILE A 150 5.07 -16.45 2.19
CA ILE A 150 4.09 -16.52 1.11
C ILE A 150 2.66 -16.33 1.63
N SER A 151 2.31 -16.91 2.79
CA SER A 151 1.00 -16.68 3.42
C SER A 151 0.75 -15.20 3.71
N ALA A 152 1.76 -14.46 4.20
CA ALA A 152 1.65 -13.01 4.42
C ALA A 152 1.45 -12.23 3.10
N TYR A 153 2.11 -12.63 2.01
CA TYR A 153 1.87 -12.02 0.69
C TYR A 153 0.45 -12.26 0.16
N ILE A 154 -0.07 -13.50 0.28
CA ILE A 154 -1.45 -13.82 -0.12
C ILE A 154 -2.43 -12.96 0.69
N LEU A 155 -2.23 -12.84 2.01
CA LEU A 155 -3.05 -12.02 2.89
C LEU A 155 -3.04 -10.54 2.46
N SER A 156 -1.86 -9.98 2.19
CA SER A 156 -1.72 -8.59 1.76
C SER A 156 -2.41 -8.31 0.43
N LEU A 157 -2.27 -9.21 -0.56
CA LEU A 157 -2.94 -9.08 -1.86
C LEU A 157 -4.47 -9.24 -1.74
N ALA A 158 -4.95 -10.09 -0.84
CA ALA A 158 -6.38 -10.24 -0.55
C ALA A 158 -6.96 -8.93 0.02
N GLN A 159 -6.28 -8.31 0.98
CA GLN A 159 -6.66 -7.00 1.53
C GLN A 159 -6.63 -5.90 0.46
N MET A 160 -5.61 -5.87 -0.39
CA MET A 160 -5.54 -4.92 -1.50
C MET A 160 -6.65 -5.12 -2.53
N SER A 161 -7.17 -6.34 -2.66
CA SER A 161 -8.32 -6.66 -3.51
C SER A 161 -9.68 -6.36 -2.85
N GLY A 162 -9.71 -5.90 -1.60
CA GLY A 162 -10.94 -5.53 -0.89
C GLY A 162 -11.64 -6.67 -0.15
N ALA A 163 -11.00 -7.84 0.01
CA ALA A 163 -11.61 -8.98 0.68
C ALA A 163 -11.90 -8.74 2.17
N ASP A 164 -11.09 -7.92 2.85
CA ASP A 164 -11.33 -7.49 4.23
C ASP A 164 -12.56 -6.61 4.36
N ARG A 165 -12.79 -5.69 3.39
CA ARG A 165 -13.99 -4.85 3.33
C ARG A 165 -15.25 -5.67 3.05
N ALA A 166 -15.15 -6.67 2.17
CA ALA A 166 -16.22 -7.61 1.92
C ALA A 166 -16.61 -8.38 3.19
N VAL A 167 -15.64 -8.87 3.97
CA VAL A 167 -15.88 -9.50 5.27
C VAL A 167 -16.56 -8.53 6.24
N GLN A 168 -16.08 -7.28 6.32
CA GLN A 168 -16.68 -6.26 7.19
C GLN A 168 -18.13 -5.95 6.78
N ALA A 169 -18.42 -5.86 5.48
CA ALA A 169 -19.77 -5.65 4.97
C ALA A 169 -20.72 -6.80 5.35
N ILE A 170 -20.27 -8.05 5.20
CA ILE A 170 -21.05 -9.24 5.54
C ILE A 170 -21.32 -9.27 7.07
N VAL A 171 -20.29 -9.09 7.90
CA VAL A 171 -20.43 -9.12 9.36
C VAL A 171 -21.26 -7.94 9.87
N GLY A 172 -21.14 -6.78 9.22
CA GLY A 172 -21.92 -5.57 9.56
C GLY A 172 -23.36 -5.59 9.03
N GLY A 173 -23.75 -6.58 8.21
CA GLY A 173 -25.09 -6.69 7.62
C GLY A 173 -25.40 -5.65 6.53
N ASN A 174 -24.37 -5.09 5.89
CA ASN A 174 -24.52 -4.06 4.86
C ASN A 174 -23.86 -4.52 3.54
N VAL A 175 -24.31 -5.67 3.05
CA VAL A 175 -23.72 -6.36 1.89
C VAL A 175 -23.96 -5.68 0.55
N ASP A 176 -24.99 -4.84 0.44
CA ASP A 176 -25.31 -4.10 -0.80
C ASP A 176 -24.34 -2.93 -1.04
N LEU A 177 -23.58 -2.57 -0.02
CA LEU A 177 -22.57 -1.51 -0.07
C LEU A 177 -21.28 -2.05 0.56
N ILE A 178 -20.43 -2.68 -0.23
CA ILE A 178 -19.06 -2.95 0.26
C ILE A 178 -18.45 -1.59 0.62
N PRO A 179 -18.08 -1.35 1.89
CA PRO A 179 -17.57 -0.06 2.30
C PRO A 179 -16.39 0.32 1.41
N GLU A 180 -16.46 1.47 0.77
CA GLU A 180 -15.28 2.02 0.12
C GLU A 180 -14.20 2.26 1.17
N ASP A 181 -12.94 2.25 0.74
CA ASP A 181 -11.85 2.60 1.66
C ASP A 181 -12.18 3.96 2.32
N THR A 182 -12.42 3.94 3.62
CA THR A 182 -12.61 5.16 4.42
C THR A 182 -11.37 6.04 4.37
N ILE A 183 -10.22 5.45 4.00
CA ILE A 183 -8.96 6.14 3.75
C ILE A 183 -8.66 5.95 2.26
N PRO A 184 -8.87 6.94 1.38
CA PRO A 184 -8.48 6.85 -0.02
C PRO A 184 -7.00 6.50 -0.13
N LYS A 185 -6.71 5.35 -0.72
CA LYS A 185 -5.35 4.98 -1.09
C LYS A 185 -4.94 5.88 -2.26
N GLY A 186 -3.70 6.34 -2.27
CA GLY A 186 -3.21 7.24 -3.30
C GLY A 186 -1.80 6.88 -3.76
N SER A 187 -1.44 7.33 -4.92
CA SER A 187 -0.07 7.32 -5.45
C SER A 187 -0.04 8.13 -6.73
N ASN A 188 1.14 8.61 -7.12
CA ASN A 188 1.38 9.14 -8.45
C ASN A 188 2.50 8.33 -9.11
N ALA A 189 2.36 8.09 -10.40
CA ALA A 189 3.41 7.54 -11.25
C ALA A 189 3.42 8.31 -12.56
N ILE A 190 4.60 8.78 -12.99
CA ILE A 190 4.72 9.60 -14.19
C ILE A 190 5.95 9.13 -14.97
N ALA A 191 5.79 8.86 -16.27
CA ALA A 191 6.88 8.57 -17.20
C ALA A 191 6.85 9.55 -18.36
N ILE A 192 8.01 10.12 -18.70
CA ILE A 192 8.20 11.04 -19.82
C ILE A 192 9.18 10.45 -20.80
N HIS A 193 8.77 10.39 -22.07
CA HIS A 193 9.59 9.86 -23.15
C HIS A 193 10.74 10.84 -23.52
N PRO A 194 11.93 10.37 -23.91
CA PRO A 194 13.09 11.21 -24.24
C PRO A 194 12.83 12.36 -25.20
N PHE A 195 11.97 12.18 -26.22
CA PHE A 195 11.68 13.26 -27.16
C PHE A 195 10.91 14.45 -26.55
N ARG A 196 10.34 14.27 -25.34
CA ARG A 196 9.61 15.30 -24.57
C ARG A 196 10.47 15.94 -23.48
N THR A 197 11.72 15.57 -23.34
CA THR A 197 12.64 16.12 -22.35
C THR A 197 13.75 16.93 -23.01
N ASP A 198 14.22 17.98 -22.35
CA ASP A 198 15.31 18.82 -22.86
C ASP A 198 16.63 18.07 -22.96
N SER A 199 16.88 17.15 -22.00
CA SER A 199 18.09 16.35 -21.95
C SER A 199 18.10 15.16 -22.93
N GLY A 200 16.95 14.77 -23.48
CA GLY A 200 16.82 13.55 -24.28
C GLY A 200 16.90 12.26 -23.47
N GLU A 201 16.69 12.34 -22.15
CA GLU A 201 16.63 11.21 -21.23
C GLU A 201 15.15 10.87 -20.92
N ALA A 202 14.83 9.59 -20.69
CA ALA A 202 13.52 9.27 -20.15
C ALA A 202 13.43 9.63 -18.65
N PHE A 203 12.30 10.21 -18.21
CA PHE A 203 12.07 10.52 -16.80
C PHE A 203 11.04 9.57 -16.21
N LEU A 204 11.23 9.20 -14.95
CA LEU A 204 10.28 8.41 -14.17
C LEU A 204 10.15 9.01 -12.76
N ALA A 205 8.91 9.23 -12.31
CA ALA A 205 8.61 9.51 -10.91
C ALA A 205 7.81 8.35 -10.30
N ILE A 206 8.34 7.82 -9.20
CA ILE A 206 7.73 6.84 -8.32
C ILE A 206 7.31 7.59 -7.06
N ASN A 207 6.01 7.68 -6.79
CA ASN A 207 5.51 8.47 -5.67
C ASN A 207 4.30 7.80 -5.02
N SER A 208 4.53 7.13 -3.92
CA SER A 208 3.49 6.41 -3.19
C SER A 208 2.86 7.28 -2.11
N HIS A 209 1.53 7.28 -2.03
CA HIS A 209 0.76 7.92 -0.97
C HIS A 209 0.25 6.86 0.01
N GLN A 210 1.15 6.28 0.77
CA GLN A 210 0.86 5.24 1.75
C GLN A 210 0.82 5.79 3.18
N PRO A 211 0.31 5.02 4.15
CA PRO A 211 0.53 5.31 5.56
C PRO A 211 2.00 5.58 5.85
N LEU A 212 2.29 6.59 6.66
CA LEU A 212 3.66 7.00 6.98
C LEU A 212 4.33 6.07 7.98
N GLU A 213 3.55 5.27 8.71
CA GLU A 213 3.99 4.31 9.73
C GLU A 213 3.21 2.99 9.60
N GLY A 214 3.77 1.91 10.13
CA GLY A 214 3.11 0.60 10.19
C GLY A 214 3.44 -0.35 9.03
N PRO A 215 2.65 -1.44 8.84
CA PRO A 215 3.04 -2.58 8.00
C PRO A 215 3.09 -2.31 6.50
N VAL A 216 2.61 -1.17 6.06
CA VAL A 216 2.68 -0.72 4.65
C VAL A 216 3.43 0.60 4.49
N ALA A 217 4.19 1.02 5.52
CA ALA A 217 5.16 2.09 5.40
C ALA A 217 6.36 1.63 4.57
N TRP A 218 6.94 2.55 3.80
CA TRP A 218 8.03 2.22 2.90
C TRP A 218 9.37 2.11 3.61
N TYR A 219 10.11 1.08 3.26
CA TYR A 219 11.53 0.92 3.54
C TYR A 219 12.31 0.98 2.24
N GLU A 220 13.34 1.82 2.17
CA GLU A 220 14.22 1.97 1.01
C GLU A 220 15.44 1.08 1.14
N ALA A 221 15.81 0.36 0.07
CA ALA A 221 17.00 -0.47 0.03
C ALA A 221 17.60 -0.56 -1.38
N HIS A 222 18.90 -0.74 -1.45
CA HIS A 222 19.62 -1.12 -2.66
C HIS A 222 20.10 -2.57 -2.54
N LEU A 223 19.78 -3.39 -3.53
CA LEU A 223 20.04 -4.83 -3.56
C LEU A 223 20.93 -5.16 -4.76
N GLN A 224 22.10 -5.77 -4.54
CA GLN A 224 23.00 -6.16 -5.63
C GLN A 224 23.62 -7.53 -5.39
N SER A 225 23.49 -8.45 -6.36
CA SER A 225 24.15 -9.76 -6.38
C SER A 225 25.03 -9.94 -7.62
N GLU A 226 25.97 -10.90 -7.55
CA GLU A 226 26.74 -11.32 -8.71
C GLU A 226 25.88 -12.12 -9.73
N GLU A 227 24.68 -12.54 -9.36
CA GLU A 227 23.71 -13.22 -10.23
C GLU A 227 22.85 -12.23 -11.06
N GLY A 228 23.17 -10.91 -11.01
CA GLY A 228 22.58 -9.87 -11.83
C GLY A 228 21.33 -9.22 -11.24
N TRP A 229 21.15 -9.28 -9.92
CA TRP A 229 20.22 -8.44 -9.20
C TRP A 229 20.94 -7.11 -8.87
N ASN A 230 20.47 -5.99 -9.37
CA ASN A 230 21.00 -4.65 -9.04
C ASN A 230 19.87 -3.63 -9.15
N ILE A 231 19.23 -3.31 -8.03
CA ILE A 231 18.05 -2.44 -7.97
C ILE A 231 18.01 -1.61 -6.70
N LEU A 232 17.57 -0.37 -6.81
CA LEU A 232 17.24 0.51 -5.70
C LEU A 232 15.74 0.81 -5.73
N GLY A 233 15.08 0.78 -4.57
CA GLY A 233 13.65 1.08 -4.50
C GLY A 233 13.05 0.83 -3.12
N GLY A 234 11.71 0.77 -3.10
CA GLY A 234 10.91 0.60 -1.90
C GLY A 234 10.30 -0.79 -1.77
N LEU A 235 10.17 -1.22 -0.51
CA LEU A 235 9.46 -2.42 -0.08
C LEU A 235 8.74 -2.18 1.25
N PHE A 236 7.82 -3.08 1.63
CA PHE A 236 7.16 -3.04 2.93
C PHE A 236 7.84 -3.94 3.96
N PRO A 237 7.64 -3.71 5.28
CA PRO A 237 8.14 -4.57 6.34
C PRO A 237 7.71 -6.03 6.16
N GLY A 238 8.71 -6.92 6.10
CA GLY A 238 8.51 -8.33 5.81
C GLY A 238 8.60 -8.69 4.32
N GLY A 239 8.84 -7.71 3.43
CA GLY A 239 9.09 -7.91 2.01
C GLY A 239 10.49 -8.44 1.72
N ALA A 240 10.62 -9.42 0.83
CA ALA A 240 11.90 -10.06 0.49
C ALA A 240 12.53 -9.53 -0.81
N MET A 241 11.92 -8.55 -1.47
CA MET A 241 12.40 -7.92 -2.71
C MET A 241 11.80 -6.52 -2.88
N ILE A 242 12.35 -5.74 -3.80
CA ILE A 242 11.84 -4.41 -4.14
C ILE A 242 10.51 -4.53 -4.90
N PHE A 243 9.50 -3.77 -4.46
CA PHE A 243 8.16 -3.77 -5.07
C PHE A 243 8.05 -2.78 -6.22
N HIS A 244 8.66 -1.59 -6.09
CA HIS A 244 8.87 -0.66 -7.18
C HIS A 244 10.22 0.04 -7.01
N GLY A 245 10.86 0.33 -8.12
CA GLY A 245 12.23 0.86 -8.06
C GLY A 245 12.84 0.98 -9.44
N VAL A 246 14.15 1.17 -9.43
CA VAL A 246 14.96 1.41 -10.62
C VAL A 246 16.21 0.54 -10.57
N ASN A 247 16.47 -0.18 -11.67
CA ASN A 247 17.71 -0.90 -11.91
C ASN A 247 18.56 -0.18 -12.99
N GLU A 248 19.65 -0.77 -13.43
CA GLU A 248 20.58 -0.17 -14.42
C GLU A 248 19.94 0.12 -15.79
N HIS A 249 18.78 -0.46 -16.08
CA HIS A 249 18.18 -0.46 -17.40
C HIS A 249 16.81 0.24 -17.43
N LEU A 250 16.03 0.10 -16.36
CA LEU A 250 14.61 0.42 -16.33
C LEU A 250 14.12 0.70 -14.92
N GLY A 251 12.92 1.26 -14.81
CA GLY A 251 12.21 1.40 -13.55
C GLY A 251 10.71 1.32 -13.74
N TRP A 252 10.00 1.09 -12.65
CA TRP A 252 8.54 1.10 -12.64
C TRP A 252 7.96 1.60 -11.32
N ALA A 253 6.77 2.15 -11.42
CA ALA A 253 5.98 2.61 -10.29
C ALA A 253 4.63 1.89 -10.28
N HIS A 254 4.18 1.46 -9.11
CA HIS A 254 2.82 0.99 -8.90
C HIS A 254 1.95 2.10 -8.32
N THR A 255 0.69 2.19 -8.79
CA THR A 255 -0.36 2.95 -8.13
C THR A 255 -1.56 2.05 -7.87
N VAL A 256 -2.32 2.33 -6.82
CA VAL A 256 -3.55 1.58 -6.54
C VAL A 256 -4.55 1.78 -7.66
N ASN A 257 -5.15 0.69 -8.12
CA ASN A 257 -6.28 0.70 -9.04
C ASN A 257 -7.51 0.06 -8.38
N SER A 258 -8.68 0.32 -8.94
CA SER A 258 -9.96 -0.11 -8.39
C SER A 258 -10.92 -0.61 -9.49
N PRO A 259 -10.48 -1.52 -10.38
CA PRO A 259 -11.45 -2.24 -11.19
C PRO A 259 -12.21 -3.23 -10.31
N ASP A 260 -13.21 -3.88 -10.88
CA ASP A 260 -14.02 -4.83 -10.14
C ASP A 260 -13.32 -6.20 -10.02
N PHE A 261 -12.60 -6.38 -8.91
CA PHE A 261 -11.79 -7.59 -8.62
C PHE A 261 -12.55 -8.70 -7.92
N LEU A 262 -13.70 -8.39 -7.27
CA LEU A 262 -14.29 -9.24 -6.25
C LEU A 262 -15.80 -9.30 -6.38
N ASP A 263 -16.37 -10.51 -6.28
CA ASP A 263 -17.80 -10.74 -6.24
C ASP A 263 -18.24 -11.37 -4.92
N LEU A 264 -19.41 -10.92 -4.42
CA LEU A 264 -20.13 -11.51 -3.30
C LEU A 264 -21.29 -12.35 -3.83
N TYR A 265 -21.28 -13.64 -3.52
CA TYR A 265 -22.37 -14.56 -3.86
C TYR A 265 -23.27 -14.79 -2.68
N GLN A 266 -24.54 -14.41 -2.80
CA GLN A 266 -25.57 -14.74 -1.80
C GLN A 266 -26.08 -16.15 -2.05
N LEU A 267 -25.94 -17.03 -1.04
CA LEU A 267 -26.31 -18.43 -1.10
C LEU A 267 -27.71 -18.67 -0.51
N GLU A 268 -28.42 -19.63 -1.07
CA GLU A 268 -29.67 -20.14 -0.52
C GLU A 268 -29.35 -21.36 0.38
N LEU A 269 -29.47 -21.17 1.70
CA LEU A 269 -29.23 -22.25 2.67
C LEU A 269 -30.38 -23.23 2.76
N ASN A 270 -30.08 -24.50 3.06
CA ASN A 270 -31.09 -25.48 3.39
C ASN A 270 -31.69 -25.18 4.77
N PRO A 271 -33.02 -24.95 4.87
CA PRO A 271 -33.67 -24.69 6.17
C PRO A 271 -33.56 -25.81 7.20
N GLU A 272 -33.27 -27.05 6.75
CA GLU A 272 -33.14 -28.25 7.60
C GLU A 272 -31.68 -28.56 7.96
N ASP A 273 -30.72 -28.03 7.16
CA ASP A 273 -29.27 -28.27 7.38
C ASP A 273 -28.46 -27.02 6.98
N GLU A 274 -27.87 -26.34 7.97
CA GLU A 274 -27.04 -25.14 7.76
C GLU A 274 -25.72 -25.42 6.99
N ASP A 275 -25.35 -26.66 6.81
CA ASP A 275 -24.15 -27.09 6.09
C ASP A 275 -24.44 -27.42 4.61
N GLU A 276 -25.66 -27.18 4.14
CA GLU A 276 -26.05 -27.32 2.75
C GLU A 276 -26.52 -26.01 2.13
N TYR A 277 -26.21 -25.80 0.87
CA TYR A 277 -26.67 -24.67 0.06
C TYR A 277 -27.12 -25.11 -1.32
N ARG A 278 -28.03 -24.36 -1.96
CA ARG A 278 -28.68 -24.73 -3.20
C ARG A 278 -27.94 -24.19 -4.42
N VAL A 279 -27.72 -25.04 -5.43
CA VAL A 279 -27.16 -24.65 -6.74
C VAL A 279 -27.88 -25.42 -7.85
N ASP A 280 -28.42 -24.71 -8.83
CA ASP A 280 -29.17 -25.26 -9.98
C ASP A 280 -30.28 -26.24 -9.56
N GLY A 281 -30.86 -26.02 -8.39
CA GLY A 281 -31.97 -26.83 -7.86
C GLY A 281 -31.54 -28.00 -6.97
N GLU A 282 -30.23 -28.28 -6.85
CA GLU A 282 -29.66 -29.35 -6.02
C GLU A 282 -29.06 -28.77 -4.74
N TRP A 283 -29.15 -29.52 -3.63
CA TRP A 283 -28.45 -29.21 -2.39
C TRP A 283 -27.00 -29.74 -2.45
N LEU A 284 -26.05 -28.87 -2.16
CA LEU A 284 -24.63 -29.20 -2.09
C LEU A 284 -24.12 -28.97 -0.66
N GLU A 285 -23.27 -29.86 -0.17
CA GLU A 285 -22.61 -29.70 1.11
C GLU A 285 -21.50 -28.63 1.01
N PHE A 286 -21.38 -27.81 2.07
CA PHE A 286 -20.18 -26.97 2.25
C PHE A 286 -18.97 -27.83 2.61
N GLU A 287 -17.80 -27.42 2.12
CA GLU A 287 -16.54 -27.81 2.73
C GLU A 287 -16.40 -27.06 4.06
N THR A 288 -16.50 -27.77 5.19
CA THR A 288 -16.50 -27.16 6.53
C THR A 288 -15.26 -27.54 7.31
N ARG A 289 -14.74 -26.60 8.10
CA ARG A 289 -13.60 -26.83 9.01
C ARG A 289 -13.82 -26.11 10.34
N ILE A 290 -13.36 -26.73 11.43
CA ILE A 290 -13.22 -26.06 12.72
C ILE A 290 -11.80 -25.55 12.85
N VAL A 291 -11.63 -24.23 12.91
CA VAL A 291 -10.36 -23.57 13.16
C VAL A 291 -10.26 -23.15 14.62
N TRP A 292 -9.07 -23.17 15.20
CA TRP A 292 -8.84 -22.84 16.60
C TRP A 292 -8.03 -21.55 16.70
N LEU A 293 -8.72 -20.45 16.98
CA LEU A 293 -8.08 -19.16 17.22
C LEU A 293 -7.41 -19.19 18.59
N LYS A 294 -6.15 -18.79 18.67
CA LYS A 294 -5.40 -18.65 19.92
C LYS A 294 -5.56 -17.25 20.43
N VAL A 295 -6.42 -17.02 21.42
CA VAL A 295 -6.78 -15.68 21.90
C VAL A 295 -6.18 -15.45 23.29
N ARG A 296 -5.31 -14.42 23.42
CA ARG A 296 -4.80 -13.99 24.71
C ARG A 296 -5.89 -13.22 25.47
N LEU A 297 -6.25 -13.74 26.65
CA LEU A 297 -7.20 -13.07 27.56
C LEU A 297 -6.50 -12.20 28.61
N TRP A 298 -5.36 -12.69 29.13
CA TRP A 298 -4.47 -12.00 30.07
C TRP A 298 -3.02 -12.27 29.68
N ASP A 299 -2.07 -11.58 30.27
CA ASP A 299 -0.66 -11.63 29.91
C ASP A 299 -0.07 -13.06 29.85
N TRP A 300 -0.62 -13.99 30.59
CA TRP A 300 -0.14 -15.37 30.71
C TRP A 300 -1.16 -16.45 30.30
N ILE A 301 -2.40 -16.07 29.91
CA ILE A 301 -3.46 -17.02 29.53
C ILE A 301 -3.84 -16.81 28.08
N THR A 302 -3.59 -17.82 27.25
CA THR A 302 -4.11 -17.94 25.89
C THR A 302 -5.10 -19.09 25.85
N VAL A 303 -6.30 -18.83 25.33
CA VAL A 303 -7.36 -19.83 25.18
C VAL A 303 -7.59 -20.16 23.72
N PRO A 304 -7.84 -21.43 23.38
CA PRO A 304 -8.27 -21.83 22.05
C PRO A 304 -9.78 -21.54 21.89
N VAL A 305 -10.14 -20.75 20.90
CA VAL A 305 -11.54 -20.44 20.58
C VAL A 305 -11.89 -21.12 19.25
N PRO A 306 -12.83 -22.09 19.24
CA PRO A 306 -13.24 -22.75 18.01
C PRO A 306 -14.10 -21.80 17.16
N LYS A 307 -13.83 -21.78 15.86
CA LYS A 307 -14.66 -21.11 14.86
C LYS A 307 -14.90 -22.06 13.69
N LYS A 308 -16.13 -22.17 13.23
CA LYS A 308 -16.47 -22.88 12.00
C LYS A 308 -16.24 -21.94 10.83
N VAL A 309 -15.61 -22.44 9.79
CA VAL A 309 -15.46 -21.78 8.49
C VAL A 309 -16.04 -22.67 7.42
N TRP A 310 -16.67 -22.06 6.46
CA TRP A 310 -17.36 -22.71 5.34
C TRP A 310 -16.69 -22.28 4.04
N LYS A 311 -16.75 -23.17 3.05
CA LYS A 311 -16.35 -22.88 1.68
C LYS A 311 -17.34 -23.52 0.72
N SER A 312 -17.86 -22.71 -0.17
CA SER A 312 -18.73 -23.17 -1.26
C SER A 312 -17.95 -23.31 -2.57
N ILE A 313 -18.62 -23.71 -3.64
CA ILE A 313 -18.04 -23.67 -4.99
C ILE A 313 -17.66 -22.25 -5.43
N TYR A 314 -18.25 -21.21 -4.81
CA TYR A 314 -17.95 -19.81 -5.11
C TYR A 314 -16.71 -19.29 -4.34
N GLY A 315 -16.36 -19.89 -3.21
CA GLY A 315 -15.18 -19.51 -2.42
C GLY A 315 -15.41 -19.55 -0.91
N PRO A 316 -14.49 -18.92 -0.12
CA PRO A 316 -14.64 -18.75 1.32
C PRO A 316 -16.00 -18.13 1.65
N THR A 317 -16.69 -18.69 2.65
CA THR A 317 -18.08 -18.35 2.95
C THR A 317 -18.27 -17.96 4.41
N LEU A 318 -19.05 -16.92 4.65
CA LEU A 318 -19.51 -16.50 5.96
C LEU A 318 -21.02 -16.76 6.06
N VAL A 319 -21.44 -17.43 7.13
CA VAL A 319 -22.84 -17.63 7.49
C VAL A 319 -23.16 -16.71 8.67
N THR A 320 -24.12 -15.82 8.47
CA THR A 320 -24.56 -14.80 9.43
C THR A 320 -26.07 -14.82 9.60
N GLU A 321 -26.61 -14.01 10.51
CA GLU A 321 -28.06 -13.85 10.68
C GLU A 321 -28.74 -13.26 9.40
N GLN A 322 -27.99 -12.53 8.56
CA GLN A 322 -28.47 -11.93 7.32
C GLN A 322 -28.45 -12.91 6.13
N GLY A 323 -27.83 -14.07 6.28
CA GLY A 323 -27.67 -15.10 5.26
C GLY A 323 -26.24 -15.62 5.11
N ALA A 324 -26.02 -16.38 4.07
CA ALA A 324 -24.71 -16.93 3.73
C ALA A 324 -24.14 -16.23 2.48
N PHE A 325 -22.89 -15.80 2.58
CA PHE A 325 -22.22 -15.06 1.51
C PHE A 325 -20.84 -15.64 1.24
N SER A 326 -20.57 -15.98 -0.01
CA SER A 326 -19.24 -16.41 -0.47
C SER A 326 -18.50 -15.27 -1.12
N ILE A 327 -17.21 -15.20 -0.87
CA ILE A 327 -16.31 -14.18 -1.43
C ILE A 327 -15.46 -14.83 -2.52
N ARG A 328 -15.45 -14.26 -3.73
CA ARG A 328 -14.65 -14.76 -4.85
C ARG A 328 -13.78 -13.64 -5.44
N PHE A 329 -12.47 -13.86 -5.51
CA PHE A 329 -11.50 -12.92 -6.08
C PHE A 329 -10.21 -13.65 -6.49
N GLY A 330 -9.45 -13.05 -7.42
CA GLY A 330 -8.34 -13.72 -8.08
C GLY A 330 -7.10 -13.96 -7.22
N ALA A 331 -6.88 -13.20 -6.13
CA ALA A 331 -5.65 -13.30 -5.33
C ALA A 331 -5.44 -14.66 -4.64
N LEU A 332 -6.51 -15.43 -4.39
CA LEU A 332 -6.40 -16.77 -3.82
C LEU A 332 -5.92 -17.82 -4.83
N ASP A 333 -6.05 -17.55 -6.11
CA ASP A 333 -5.61 -18.44 -7.18
C ASP A 333 -4.14 -18.27 -7.55
N ARG A 334 -3.51 -17.17 -7.11
CA ARG A 334 -2.15 -16.76 -7.47
C ARG A 334 -1.28 -16.58 -6.23
N VAL A 335 -0.12 -17.22 -6.22
CA VAL A 335 0.84 -17.13 -5.11
C VAL A 335 2.19 -16.54 -5.53
N GLY A 336 2.43 -16.41 -6.84
CA GLY A 336 3.72 -16.10 -7.42
C GLY A 336 4.08 -14.62 -7.50
N ALA A 337 3.31 -13.70 -6.90
CA ALA A 337 3.60 -12.27 -6.91
C ALA A 337 5.03 -11.92 -6.45
N PRO A 338 5.59 -12.53 -5.38
CA PRO A 338 6.96 -12.25 -4.98
C PRO A 338 7.99 -12.62 -6.05
N GLU A 339 7.82 -13.77 -6.73
CA GLU A 339 8.72 -14.17 -7.81
C GLU A 339 8.54 -13.29 -9.05
N GLN A 340 7.32 -12.82 -9.33
CA GLN A 340 7.08 -11.85 -10.39
C GLN A 340 7.86 -10.55 -10.13
N TRP A 341 7.79 -9.97 -8.92
CA TRP A 341 8.60 -8.80 -8.56
C TRP A 341 10.09 -9.07 -8.67
N TRP A 342 10.58 -10.21 -8.16
CA TRP A 342 11.99 -10.57 -8.29
C TRP A 342 12.46 -10.64 -9.75
N LYS A 343 11.64 -11.22 -10.66
CA LYS A 343 11.92 -11.21 -12.10
C LYS A 343 11.90 -9.82 -12.71
N MET A 344 10.97 -8.96 -12.28
CA MET A 344 10.92 -7.56 -12.70
C MET A 344 12.17 -6.79 -12.22
N ASN A 345 12.63 -7.04 -10.99
CA ASN A 345 13.85 -6.44 -10.44
C ASN A 345 15.09 -6.72 -11.29
N LYS A 346 15.16 -7.90 -11.92
CA LYS A 346 16.32 -8.38 -12.71
C LYS A 346 16.16 -8.16 -14.21
N ALA A 347 15.03 -7.66 -14.68
CA ALA A 347 14.75 -7.44 -16.09
C ALA A 347 15.71 -6.36 -16.66
N LYS A 348 16.25 -6.63 -17.86
CA LYS A 348 17.24 -5.77 -18.52
C LYS A 348 16.65 -4.93 -19.66
N ASN A 349 15.41 -5.16 -20.01
CA ASN A 349 14.72 -4.48 -21.10
C ASN A 349 13.21 -4.66 -20.96
N PHE A 350 12.45 -3.90 -21.77
CA PHE A 350 10.99 -3.94 -21.77
C PHE A 350 10.41 -5.32 -22.05
N SER A 351 11.02 -6.11 -22.94
CA SER A 351 10.52 -7.45 -23.27
C SER A 351 10.58 -8.40 -22.09
N GLU A 352 11.69 -8.43 -21.36
CA GLU A 352 11.87 -9.26 -20.16
C GLU A 352 10.92 -8.80 -19.03
N TRP A 353 10.85 -7.50 -18.80
CA TRP A 353 9.99 -6.92 -17.80
C TRP A 353 8.50 -7.20 -18.11
N LYS A 354 8.07 -6.99 -19.37
CA LYS A 354 6.71 -7.28 -19.82
C LYS A 354 6.37 -8.77 -19.74
N ALA A 355 7.32 -9.65 -19.98
CA ALA A 355 7.15 -11.09 -19.81
C ALA A 355 6.87 -11.46 -18.34
N ALA A 356 7.61 -10.85 -17.40
CA ALA A 356 7.35 -11.00 -15.97
C ALA A 356 5.95 -10.49 -15.58
N MET A 357 5.56 -9.29 -16.04
CA MET A 357 4.22 -8.72 -15.80
C MET A 357 3.11 -9.59 -16.39
N SER A 358 3.31 -10.14 -17.58
CA SER A 358 2.33 -10.98 -18.28
C SER A 358 2.05 -12.31 -17.57
N SER A 359 2.86 -12.70 -16.58
CA SER A 359 2.59 -13.85 -15.73
C SER A 359 1.36 -13.67 -14.83
N MET A 360 0.91 -12.42 -14.64
CA MET A 360 -0.28 -12.02 -13.88
C MET A 360 -0.35 -12.65 -12.49
N GLN A 361 0.78 -12.78 -11.82
CA GLN A 361 0.84 -13.20 -10.43
C GLN A 361 0.54 -12.05 -9.48
N LEU A 362 0.87 -10.80 -9.87
CA LEU A 362 0.35 -9.57 -9.28
C LEU A 362 -1.09 -9.38 -9.72
N THR A 363 -2.01 -9.37 -8.79
CA THR A 363 -3.46 -9.43 -9.04
C THR A 363 -4.11 -8.06 -9.18
N ASN A 364 -3.36 -6.98 -8.95
CA ASN A 364 -3.82 -5.59 -8.99
C ASN A 364 -2.67 -4.63 -9.33
N PHE A 365 -2.90 -3.33 -9.21
CA PHE A 365 -2.05 -2.17 -9.46
C PHE A 365 -2.00 -1.69 -10.92
N ASN A 366 -2.22 -0.38 -11.09
CA ASN A 366 -1.68 0.29 -12.26
C ASN A 366 -0.15 0.25 -12.21
N THR A 367 0.48 0.17 -13.37
CA THR A 367 1.95 0.20 -13.44
C THR A 367 2.39 1.13 -14.56
N VAL A 368 3.26 2.09 -14.21
CA VAL A 368 3.95 2.98 -15.14
C VAL A 368 5.41 2.58 -15.18
N TYR A 369 5.99 2.51 -16.37
CA TYR A 369 7.33 2.02 -16.65
C TYR A 369 8.09 3.01 -17.52
N ALA A 370 9.40 3.11 -17.32
CA ALA A 370 10.33 3.80 -18.23
C ALA A 370 11.67 3.06 -18.28
N ASP A 371 12.40 3.16 -19.41
CA ASP A 371 13.72 2.58 -19.57
C ASP A 371 14.68 3.50 -20.35
N LYS A 372 15.95 3.10 -20.38
CA LYS A 372 17.01 3.79 -21.15
C LYS A 372 16.99 3.49 -22.65
N TYR A 373 16.03 2.71 -23.12
CA TYR A 373 15.88 2.29 -24.53
C TYR A 373 14.70 2.97 -25.20
N ASP A 374 14.33 4.15 -24.72
CA ASP A 374 13.26 4.99 -25.24
C ASP A 374 11.86 4.32 -25.15
N THR A 375 11.61 3.55 -24.10
CA THR A 375 10.28 2.97 -23.88
C THR A 375 9.65 3.53 -22.62
N ILE A 376 8.43 4.08 -22.76
CA ILE A 376 7.52 4.30 -21.64
C ILE A 376 6.29 3.42 -21.83
N PHE A 377 5.76 2.88 -20.72
CA PHE A 377 4.62 1.98 -20.78
C PHE A 377 3.69 2.19 -19.59
N TYR A 378 2.40 1.98 -19.83
CA TYR A 378 1.35 1.95 -18.81
C TYR A 378 0.47 0.72 -18.99
N VAL A 379 0.05 0.13 -17.87
CA VAL A 379 -0.99 -0.89 -17.82
C VAL A 379 -1.82 -0.74 -16.55
N SER A 380 -3.15 -0.82 -16.68
CA SER A 380 -4.02 -1.07 -15.54
C SER A 380 -4.07 -2.58 -15.30
N ASN A 381 -3.06 -3.08 -14.57
CA ASN A 381 -2.92 -4.51 -14.32
C ASN A 381 -3.97 -5.00 -13.33
N GLY A 382 -4.54 -6.17 -13.59
CA GLY A 382 -5.51 -6.80 -12.71
C GLY A 382 -5.86 -8.21 -13.14
N LEU A 383 -5.99 -9.11 -12.18
CA LEU A 383 -6.54 -10.44 -12.43
C LEU A 383 -8.06 -10.36 -12.45
N LEU A 384 -8.61 -9.82 -13.56
CA LEU A 384 -10.02 -9.52 -13.73
C LEU A 384 -10.82 -10.73 -14.19
N PRO A 385 -11.95 -11.07 -13.54
CA PRO A 385 -12.75 -12.23 -13.90
C PRO A 385 -13.47 -12.03 -15.25
N LYS A 386 -13.58 -13.10 -16.03
CA LYS A 386 -14.49 -13.18 -17.18
C LYS A 386 -15.86 -13.57 -16.68
N ARG A 387 -16.70 -12.57 -16.47
CA ARG A 387 -18.06 -12.75 -15.97
C ARG A 387 -19.03 -13.15 -17.08
N THR A 388 -20.10 -13.90 -16.73
CA THR A 388 -21.13 -14.28 -17.69
C THR A 388 -22.03 -13.08 -17.99
N PRO A 389 -22.21 -12.70 -19.28
CA PRO A 389 -23.09 -11.59 -19.63
C PRO A 389 -24.55 -11.82 -19.20
N GLY A 390 -25.23 -10.72 -18.86
CA GLY A 390 -26.65 -10.75 -18.50
C GLY A 390 -26.94 -10.89 -17.00
N PHE A 391 -25.92 -10.93 -16.17
CA PHE A 391 -26.03 -10.83 -14.71
C PHE A 391 -25.41 -9.51 -14.23
N ASP A 392 -25.96 -8.99 -13.14
CA ASP A 392 -25.41 -7.81 -12.46
C ASP A 392 -24.40 -8.27 -11.41
N TYR A 393 -23.17 -7.80 -11.52
CA TYR A 393 -22.06 -8.08 -10.58
C TYR A 393 -21.68 -6.87 -9.74
N SER A 394 -22.40 -5.74 -9.87
CA SER A 394 -22.10 -4.53 -9.10
C SER A 394 -22.47 -4.60 -7.61
N GLY A 395 -23.26 -5.61 -7.23
CA GLY A 395 -23.69 -5.87 -5.86
C GLY A 395 -23.52 -7.33 -5.47
N THR A 396 -24.48 -7.87 -4.68
CA THR A 396 -24.51 -9.30 -4.39
C THR A 396 -25.04 -10.09 -5.58
N VAL A 397 -24.33 -11.13 -5.96
CA VAL A 397 -24.62 -12.00 -7.10
C VAL A 397 -25.39 -13.24 -6.63
N ALA A 398 -26.32 -13.76 -7.44
CA ALA A 398 -27.03 -14.98 -7.11
C ALA A 398 -26.09 -16.19 -7.03
N GLY A 399 -25.98 -16.79 -5.84
CA GLY A 399 -25.16 -17.97 -5.55
C GLY A 399 -25.92 -19.30 -5.65
N ASN A 400 -27.10 -19.32 -6.29
CA ASN A 400 -27.91 -20.52 -6.47
C ASN A 400 -27.85 -21.09 -7.89
N THR A 401 -26.94 -20.62 -8.74
CA THR A 401 -26.73 -21.12 -10.09
C THR A 401 -25.27 -21.03 -10.52
N LYS A 402 -24.75 -22.09 -11.16
CA LYS A 402 -23.39 -22.11 -11.75
C LYS A 402 -23.19 -21.11 -12.88
N LYS A 403 -24.27 -20.54 -13.44
CA LYS A 403 -24.16 -19.56 -14.53
C LYS A 403 -23.46 -18.26 -14.12
N THR A 404 -23.54 -17.88 -12.84
CA THR A 404 -22.87 -16.71 -12.30
C THR A 404 -21.43 -16.99 -11.88
N LEU A 405 -21.05 -18.27 -11.73
CA LEU A 405 -19.72 -18.67 -11.31
C LEU A 405 -18.69 -18.49 -12.45
N TRP A 406 -17.84 -17.51 -12.33
CA TRP A 406 -16.72 -17.37 -13.24
C TRP A 406 -15.51 -18.23 -12.79
N THR A 407 -14.77 -18.75 -13.79
CA THR A 407 -13.60 -19.64 -13.57
C THR A 407 -12.41 -19.24 -14.43
N ALA A 408 -12.51 -18.16 -15.20
CA ALA A 408 -11.48 -17.66 -16.09
C ALA A 408 -11.24 -16.17 -15.88
N TYR A 409 -10.05 -15.73 -16.30
CA TYR A 409 -9.62 -14.34 -16.21
C TYR A 409 -9.33 -13.76 -17.58
N HIS A 410 -9.41 -12.44 -17.69
CA HIS A 410 -8.90 -11.72 -18.85
C HIS A 410 -7.39 -11.91 -18.95
N SER A 411 -6.87 -12.01 -20.17
CA SER A 411 -5.41 -12.09 -20.38
C SER A 411 -4.74 -10.74 -20.20
N PHE A 412 -3.43 -10.72 -20.02
CA PHE A 412 -2.68 -9.47 -19.90
C PHE A 412 -2.87 -8.54 -21.11
N SER A 413 -3.03 -9.11 -22.31
CA SER A 413 -3.28 -8.35 -23.54
C SER A 413 -4.68 -7.73 -23.62
N ASP A 414 -5.63 -8.22 -22.83
CA ASP A 414 -7.01 -7.69 -22.78
C ASP A 414 -7.12 -6.44 -21.88
N LEU A 415 -6.09 -6.18 -21.06
CA LEU A 415 -6.09 -5.08 -20.09
C LEU A 415 -5.78 -3.73 -20.77
N PRO A 416 -6.32 -2.60 -20.26
CA PRO A 416 -5.95 -1.27 -20.73
C PRO A 416 -4.44 -1.03 -20.59
N GLN A 417 -3.75 -0.84 -21.70
CA GLN A 417 -2.30 -0.65 -21.74
C GLN A 417 -1.89 0.25 -22.90
N GLN A 418 -0.81 1.02 -22.72
CA GLN A 418 -0.25 1.94 -23.71
C GLN A 418 1.28 1.88 -23.75
N VAL A 419 1.86 1.95 -24.95
CA VAL A 419 3.30 2.02 -25.17
C VAL A 419 3.59 3.26 -26.02
N ASN A 420 4.51 4.11 -25.59
CA ASN A 420 5.04 5.24 -26.34
C ASN A 420 3.96 6.07 -27.06
N PRO A 421 2.99 6.68 -26.31
CA PRO A 421 1.96 7.52 -26.93
C PRO A 421 2.63 8.71 -27.64
N LYS A 422 1.95 9.30 -28.64
CA LYS A 422 2.48 10.43 -29.45
C LYS A 422 2.74 11.66 -28.60
N SER A 423 1.94 11.87 -27.54
CA SER A 423 2.13 12.95 -26.56
C SER A 423 3.43 12.81 -25.77
N GLY A 424 4.02 11.60 -25.70
CA GLY A 424 5.29 11.32 -25.07
C GLY A 424 5.25 11.36 -23.55
N TYR A 425 4.09 11.14 -22.93
CA TYR A 425 4.00 10.92 -21.49
C TYR A 425 2.90 9.93 -21.13
N LEU A 426 3.10 9.24 -20.01
CA LEU A 426 2.15 8.37 -19.36
C LEU A 426 2.13 8.69 -17.86
N TYR A 427 0.95 8.74 -17.28
CA TYR A 427 0.82 9.01 -15.86
C TYR A 427 -0.37 8.28 -15.26
N ASN A 428 -0.33 8.05 -13.98
CA ASN A 428 -1.48 7.60 -13.21
C ASN A 428 -1.44 8.18 -11.80
N THR A 429 -2.55 8.75 -11.37
CA THR A 429 -2.80 9.30 -10.05
C THR A 429 -3.99 8.62 -9.38
N ASN A 430 -4.18 7.32 -9.63
CA ASN A 430 -5.34 6.49 -9.24
C ASN A 430 -6.66 6.90 -9.94
N HIS A 431 -6.58 7.57 -11.07
CA HIS A 431 -7.72 7.92 -11.91
C HIS A 431 -7.94 6.86 -12.99
N SER A 432 -8.95 7.07 -13.82
CA SER A 432 -9.33 6.19 -14.93
C SER A 432 -8.15 5.76 -15.80
N PRO A 433 -8.01 4.45 -16.12
CA PRO A 433 -6.96 3.98 -17.04
C PRO A 433 -7.13 4.52 -18.47
N PHE A 434 -8.28 5.04 -18.80
CA PHE A 434 -8.61 5.63 -20.10
C PHE A 434 -8.20 7.11 -20.22
N LYS A 435 -7.45 7.63 -19.23
CA LYS A 435 -7.00 9.03 -19.16
C LYS A 435 -5.51 9.12 -18.75
N ALA A 436 -4.75 8.08 -19.07
CA ALA A 436 -3.34 7.96 -18.65
C ALA A 436 -2.35 8.74 -19.50
N SER A 437 -2.82 9.48 -20.53
CA SER A 437 -2.00 10.26 -21.46
C SER A 437 -2.74 11.54 -21.88
N ALA A 438 -2.27 12.21 -22.96
CA ALA A 438 -3.03 13.29 -23.59
C ALA A 438 -4.36 12.79 -24.16
N PHE A 439 -5.30 13.73 -24.32
CA PHE A 439 -6.65 13.38 -24.77
C PHE A 439 -6.68 12.59 -26.06
N GLU A 440 -5.82 12.95 -27.04
CA GLU A 440 -5.76 12.33 -28.36
C GLU A 440 -5.17 10.91 -28.35
N ASP A 441 -4.40 10.57 -27.33
CA ASP A 441 -3.74 9.28 -27.18
C ASP A 441 -4.48 8.36 -26.20
N ASN A 442 -5.50 8.85 -25.52
CA ASN A 442 -6.22 8.08 -24.52
C ASN A 442 -6.98 6.90 -25.14
N LEU A 443 -7.02 5.81 -24.40
CA LEU A 443 -7.78 4.62 -24.80
C LEU A 443 -9.29 4.90 -24.76
N ALA A 444 -10.03 4.33 -25.71
CA ALA A 444 -11.48 4.45 -25.76
C ALA A 444 -12.12 3.39 -24.84
N PRO A 445 -12.88 3.78 -23.80
CA PRO A 445 -13.49 2.82 -22.85
C PRO A 445 -14.39 1.78 -23.51
N GLU A 446 -15.07 2.15 -24.58
CA GLU A 446 -15.96 1.26 -25.35
C GLU A 446 -15.28 0.06 -26.02
N ASN A 447 -13.95 0.07 -26.09
CA ASN A 447 -13.15 -1.07 -26.59
C ASN A 447 -12.91 -2.14 -25.51
N TYR A 448 -13.35 -1.91 -24.27
CA TYR A 448 -13.14 -2.81 -23.15
C TYR A 448 -14.47 -3.29 -22.57
N PRO A 449 -14.57 -4.55 -22.14
CA PRO A 449 -15.77 -5.06 -21.50
C PRO A 449 -16.15 -4.25 -20.26
N ALA A 450 -17.43 -3.83 -20.17
CA ALA A 450 -17.93 -3.02 -19.07
C ALA A 450 -17.83 -3.76 -17.71
N GLU A 451 -17.92 -5.10 -17.74
CA GLU A 451 -17.79 -5.96 -16.56
C GLU A 451 -16.39 -5.96 -15.92
N MET A 452 -15.39 -5.37 -16.56
CA MET A 452 -14.09 -5.11 -15.91
C MET A 452 -14.20 -4.05 -14.80
N GLY A 453 -15.27 -3.23 -14.79
CA GLY A 453 -15.61 -2.32 -13.71
C GLY A 453 -14.61 -1.18 -13.49
N PHE A 454 -13.96 -0.67 -14.55
CA PHE A 454 -13.04 0.46 -14.43
C PHE A 454 -13.79 1.76 -14.14
N ASP A 455 -13.29 2.51 -13.15
CA ASP A 455 -13.74 3.89 -12.93
C ASP A 455 -13.36 4.78 -14.13
N LEU A 456 -14.30 5.60 -14.58
CA LEU A 456 -14.11 6.53 -15.71
C LEU A 456 -13.81 7.96 -15.25
N ARG A 457 -13.81 8.22 -13.94
CA ARG A 457 -13.67 9.56 -13.36
C ARG A 457 -12.23 10.05 -13.34
N ASP A 458 -12.09 11.37 -13.34
CA ASP A 458 -10.88 12.05 -12.91
C ASP A 458 -10.89 12.25 -11.40
N ASN A 459 -9.71 12.54 -10.85
CA ASN A 459 -9.53 13.14 -9.53
C ASN A 459 -8.81 14.48 -9.67
N ASN A 460 -8.68 15.24 -8.59
CA ASN A 460 -8.05 16.56 -8.64
C ASN A 460 -6.60 16.49 -9.14
N ARG A 461 -5.86 15.44 -8.78
CA ARG A 461 -4.48 15.21 -9.20
C ARG A 461 -4.36 15.00 -10.71
N SER A 462 -5.27 14.24 -11.32
CA SER A 462 -5.27 13.98 -12.76
C SER A 462 -5.62 15.23 -13.55
N LEU A 463 -6.59 16.04 -13.06
CA LEU A 463 -6.92 17.33 -13.65
C LEU A 463 -5.73 18.29 -13.56
N ARG A 464 -5.14 18.42 -12.37
CA ARG A 464 -4.00 19.32 -12.15
C ARG A 464 -2.77 18.92 -12.95
N PHE A 465 -2.47 17.62 -13.05
CA PHE A 465 -1.37 17.15 -13.89
C PHE A 465 -1.53 17.61 -15.35
N ARG A 466 -2.72 17.50 -15.93
CA ARG A 466 -3.00 17.97 -17.30
C ARG A 466 -2.90 19.48 -17.45
N GLU A 467 -3.25 20.26 -16.40
CA GLU A 467 -3.04 21.73 -16.41
C GLU A 467 -1.55 22.09 -16.42
N LEU A 468 -0.69 21.28 -15.82
CA LEU A 468 0.75 21.51 -15.69
C LEU A 468 1.56 21.00 -16.89
N MET A 469 1.11 19.90 -17.51
CA MET A 469 1.80 19.33 -18.68
C MET A 469 1.55 20.19 -19.91
N PRO A 470 2.60 20.70 -20.56
CA PRO A 470 2.42 21.48 -21.79
C PRO A 470 1.91 20.59 -22.93
N ASP A 471 0.99 21.10 -23.75
CA ASP A 471 0.44 20.38 -24.91
C ASP A 471 1.55 20.00 -25.90
N THR A 472 2.52 20.88 -26.09
CA THR A 472 3.67 20.70 -26.99
C THR A 472 4.96 21.15 -26.32
N GLY A 473 6.10 20.74 -26.90
CA GLY A 473 7.43 21.12 -26.40
C GLY A 473 8.04 20.10 -25.46
N ARG A 474 9.18 20.48 -24.92
CA ARG A 474 9.96 19.68 -23.99
C ARG A 474 9.88 20.25 -22.61
N ILE A 475 10.15 19.41 -21.60
CA ILE A 475 10.25 19.82 -20.21
C ILE A 475 11.66 19.54 -19.68
N SER A 476 12.14 20.42 -18.81
CA SER A 476 13.38 20.20 -18.07
C SER A 476 13.16 19.27 -16.87
N TRP A 477 14.25 18.82 -16.26
CA TRP A 477 14.18 18.05 -15.02
C TRP A 477 13.55 18.86 -13.89
N GLU A 478 13.90 20.12 -13.76
CA GLU A 478 13.37 21.02 -12.74
C GLU A 478 11.86 21.26 -12.92
N GLN A 479 11.37 21.34 -14.16
CA GLN A 479 9.93 21.40 -14.41
C GLN A 479 9.24 20.08 -14.03
N PHE A 480 9.86 18.94 -14.30
CA PHE A 480 9.33 17.65 -13.88
C PHE A 480 9.24 17.51 -12.36
N GLU A 481 10.25 17.98 -11.62
CA GLU A 481 10.21 18.08 -10.16
C GLU A 481 9.10 19.01 -9.67
N GLN A 482 8.93 20.18 -10.30
CA GLN A 482 7.85 21.11 -9.96
C GLN A 482 6.47 20.49 -10.16
N ILE A 483 6.25 19.74 -11.27
CA ILE A 483 5.01 19.01 -11.51
C ILE A 483 4.78 17.97 -10.42
N LYS A 484 5.81 17.17 -10.08
CA LYS A 484 5.71 16.13 -9.05
C LYS A 484 5.36 16.71 -7.69
N PHE A 485 5.95 17.84 -7.30
CA PHE A 485 5.76 18.49 -6.00
C PHE A 485 4.66 19.57 -5.98
N ASP A 486 3.81 19.65 -7.02
CA ASP A 486 2.71 20.61 -7.04
C ASP A 486 1.67 20.28 -5.96
N GLN A 487 1.29 21.27 -5.19
CA GLN A 487 0.36 21.18 -4.07
C GLN A 487 -0.91 22.01 -4.31
N THR A 488 -1.23 22.30 -5.57
CA THR A 488 -2.33 23.16 -5.97
C THR A 488 -3.54 22.33 -6.41
N LEU A 489 -4.71 22.67 -5.90
CA LEU A 489 -5.98 22.11 -6.38
C LEU A 489 -6.33 22.69 -7.76
N PRO A 490 -6.91 21.89 -8.68
CA PRO A 490 -7.35 22.40 -9.99
C PRO A 490 -8.48 23.43 -9.85
N GLN A 491 -8.70 24.19 -10.91
CA GLN A 491 -9.80 25.15 -10.94
C GLN A 491 -11.17 24.48 -10.79
N ASN A 492 -11.37 23.36 -11.47
CA ASN A 492 -12.58 22.54 -11.35
C ASN A 492 -12.29 21.36 -10.42
N LEU A 493 -12.88 21.40 -9.23
CA LEU A 493 -12.68 20.34 -8.24
C LEU A 493 -13.37 19.03 -8.66
N ALA A 494 -12.71 17.91 -8.44
CA ALA A 494 -13.20 16.56 -8.72
C ALA A 494 -13.29 15.70 -7.44
N PHE A 495 -13.55 16.32 -6.30
CA PHE A 495 -13.90 15.57 -5.09
C PHE A 495 -15.27 14.90 -5.25
N ARG A 496 -15.49 13.78 -4.58
CA ARG A 496 -16.82 13.15 -4.54
C ARG A 496 -17.88 14.07 -3.98
N THR A 497 -17.52 14.83 -2.93
CA THR A 497 -18.35 15.93 -2.42
C THR A 497 -18.08 17.19 -3.22
N ASP A 498 -19.11 17.76 -3.84
CA ASP A 498 -18.99 19.05 -4.48
C ASP A 498 -18.86 20.15 -3.42
N LEU A 499 -17.67 20.75 -3.37
CA LEU A 499 -17.29 21.82 -2.43
C LEU A 499 -17.33 23.23 -3.05
N ASN A 500 -17.83 23.39 -4.28
CA ASN A 500 -17.77 24.67 -5.00
C ASN A 500 -18.54 25.78 -4.28
N SER A 501 -19.55 25.47 -3.49
CA SER A 501 -20.28 26.43 -2.66
C SER A 501 -19.36 27.25 -1.74
N LEU A 502 -18.24 26.67 -1.23
CA LEU A 502 -17.28 27.40 -0.40
C LEU A 502 -16.66 28.63 -1.10
N PHE A 503 -16.49 28.57 -2.41
CA PHE A 503 -15.82 29.62 -3.19
C PHE A 503 -16.78 30.69 -3.71
N SER A 504 -18.10 30.51 -3.58
CA SER A 504 -19.15 31.37 -4.09
C SER A 504 -19.97 32.11 -3.05
N LEU A 505 -19.61 31.95 -1.74
CA LEU A 505 -20.32 32.60 -0.64
C LEU A 505 -20.15 34.13 -0.68
N SER A 506 -21.22 34.88 -0.31
CA SER A 506 -21.13 36.36 -0.16
C SER A 506 -20.71 36.72 1.28
N PRO A 507 -19.59 37.44 1.47
CA PRO A 507 -19.17 37.93 2.78
C PRO A 507 -20.18 38.91 3.41
N GLU A 508 -20.92 39.65 2.60
CA GLU A 508 -21.95 40.58 3.04
C GLU A 508 -23.17 39.86 3.60
N LYS A 509 -23.54 38.73 3.00
CA LYS A 509 -24.64 37.87 3.46
C LYS A 509 -24.30 37.15 4.76
N TYR A 510 -23.03 36.84 4.99
CA TYR A 510 -22.54 36.07 6.15
C TYR A 510 -21.44 36.82 6.91
N PRO A 511 -21.73 37.97 7.54
CA PRO A 511 -20.72 38.81 8.18
C PRO A 511 -19.95 38.11 9.32
N ASP A 512 -20.57 37.15 10.00
CA ASP A 512 -19.94 36.39 11.10
C ASP A 512 -18.72 35.59 10.66
N VAL A 513 -18.65 35.20 9.38
CA VAL A 513 -17.57 34.39 8.76
C VAL A 513 -16.97 35.07 7.53
N ALA A 514 -17.17 36.40 7.39
CA ALA A 514 -16.70 37.14 6.24
C ALA A 514 -15.19 37.00 6.01
N LYS A 515 -14.38 37.00 7.06
CA LYS A 515 -12.92 36.80 6.98
C LYS A 515 -12.55 35.43 6.41
N GLN A 516 -13.25 34.39 6.83
CA GLN A 516 -13.04 33.01 6.34
C GLN A 516 -13.43 32.90 4.86
N ILE A 517 -14.56 33.52 4.47
CA ILE A 517 -15.02 33.56 3.08
C ILE A 517 -13.97 34.25 2.22
N LEU A 518 -13.49 35.45 2.64
CA LEU A 518 -12.47 36.20 1.90
C LEU A 518 -11.14 35.42 1.82
N ALA A 519 -10.74 34.72 2.88
CA ALA A 519 -9.53 33.88 2.87
C ALA A 519 -9.63 32.76 1.85
N ILE A 520 -10.80 32.08 1.73
CA ILE A 520 -11.04 31.03 0.71
C ILE A 520 -11.09 31.64 -0.70
N GLN A 521 -11.77 32.79 -0.90
CA GLN A 521 -11.91 33.40 -2.21
C GLN A 521 -10.59 33.98 -2.76
N ASN A 522 -9.74 34.50 -1.88
CA ASN A 522 -8.42 35.03 -2.23
C ASN A 522 -7.33 33.93 -2.28
N TRP A 523 -7.64 32.72 -1.89
CA TRP A 523 -6.69 31.61 -1.92
C TRP A 523 -6.39 31.19 -3.36
N ASN A 524 -5.10 31.13 -3.70
CA ASN A 524 -4.61 30.66 -5.01
C ASN A 524 -4.74 29.13 -5.20
N ARG A 525 -5.40 28.43 -4.26
CA ARG A 525 -5.58 26.97 -4.17
C ARG A 525 -4.30 26.17 -3.93
N GLU A 526 -3.18 26.81 -3.69
CA GLU A 526 -1.95 26.17 -3.27
C GLU A 526 -1.99 25.88 -1.77
N ALA A 527 -1.77 24.60 -1.41
CA ALA A 527 -1.72 24.17 -0.02
C ALA A 527 -0.33 24.41 0.60
N ALA A 528 0.12 25.69 0.53
CA ALA A 528 1.39 26.12 1.09
C ALA A 528 1.34 26.22 2.63
N ILE A 529 2.51 26.09 3.27
CA ILE A 529 2.64 26.10 4.75
C ILE A 529 2.06 27.38 5.37
N ASP A 530 2.19 28.51 4.71
CA ASP A 530 1.76 29.84 5.17
C ASP A 530 0.34 30.23 4.73
N SER A 531 -0.37 29.35 4.02
CA SER A 531 -1.70 29.64 3.47
C SER A 531 -2.80 29.51 4.53
N GLU A 532 -3.52 30.62 4.79
CA GLU A 532 -4.72 30.67 5.63
C GLU A 532 -5.91 30.02 4.92
N GLY A 533 -6.07 30.22 3.62
CA GLY A 533 -7.12 29.61 2.82
C GLY A 533 -7.04 28.08 2.81
N ALA A 534 -5.83 27.53 2.70
CA ALA A 534 -5.58 26.11 2.77
C ALA A 534 -5.94 25.52 4.15
N ALA A 535 -5.65 26.24 5.25
CA ALA A 535 -6.01 25.79 6.59
C ALA A 535 -7.53 25.69 6.79
N ILE A 536 -8.27 26.71 6.30
CA ILE A 536 -9.74 26.72 6.36
C ILE A 536 -10.30 25.58 5.49
N PHE A 537 -9.81 25.46 4.25
CA PHE A 537 -10.24 24.41 3.34
C PHE A 537 -10.03 23.03 3.94
N ALA A 538 -8.83 22.75 4.46
CA ALA A 538 -8.51 21.47 5.11
C ALA A 538 -9.44 21.20 6.31
N PHE A 539 -9.71 22.23 7.15
CA PHE A 539 -10.63 22.05 8.26
C PHE A 539 -12.04 21.69 7.77
N VAL A 540 -12.61 22.45 6.84
CA VAL A 540 -13.99 22.24 6.35
C VAL A 540 -14.12 20.90 5.65
N TYR A 541 -13.11 20.51 4.85
CA TYR A 541 -13.05 19.19 4.20
C TYR A 541 -13.14 18.06 5.20
N TYR A 542 -12.27 18.04 6.23
CA TYR A 542 -12.26 16.97 7.24
C TYR A 542 -13.49 17.01 8.17
N TYR A 543 -14.00 18.22 8.48
CA TYR A 543 -15.21 18.37 9.27
C TYR A 543 -16.41 17.67 8.62
N TRP A 544 -16.62 17.90 7.32
CA TRP A 544 -17.71 17.28 6.59
C TRP A 544 -17.46 15.80 6.30
N TRP A 545 -16.22 15.42 6.07
CA TRP A 545 -15.86 14.00 5.99
C TRP A 545 -16.29 13.23 7.24
N ASP A 546 -15.96 13.73 8.43
CA ASP A 546 -16.32 13.12 9.69
C ASP A 546 -17.83 13.12 9.92
N GLU A 547 -18.55 14.20 9.59
CA GLU A 547 -20.00 14.29 9.74
C GLU A 547 -20.75 13.35 8.80
N PHE A 548 -20.31 13.19 7.56
CA PHE A 548 -20.90 12.24 6.62
C PHE A 548 -20.67 10.80 7.07
N ALA A 549 -19.47 10.46 7.52
CA ALA A 549 -19.17 9.14 8.06
C ALA A 549 -20.04 8.80 9.27
N LYS A 550 -20.24 9.74 10.23
CA LYS A 550 -21.08 9.56 11.41
C LYS A 550 -22.56 9.42 11.07
N SER A 551 -23.05 10.18 10.09
CA SER A 551 -24.49 10.18 9.71
C SER A 551 -24.85 9.10 8.72
N GLY A 552 -23.88 8.36 8.14
CA GLY A 552 -24.09 7.41 7.04
C GLY A 552 -24.50 8.09 5.72
N ARG A 553 -24.29 9.40 5.59
CA ARG A 553 -24.54 10.13 4.35
C ARG A 553 -23.48 9.79 3.31
N SER A 554 -23.91 9.62 2.06
CA SER A 554 -22.96 9.42 0.95
C SER A 554 -22.00 10.58 0.80
N PHE A 555 -20.74 10.27 0.50
CA PHE A 555 -19.75 11.27 0.10
C PHE A 555 -20.02 11.83 -1.30
N GLU A 556 -20.77 11.14 -2.13
CA GLU A 556 -21.26 11.64 -3.43
C GLU A 556 -22.43 12.59 -3.24
N THR A 557 -22.15 13.82 -2.85
CA THR A 557 -23.14 14.82 -2.48
C THR A 557 -22.64 16.22 -2.81
N VAL A 558 -23.56 17.17 -2.84
CA VAL A 558 -23.25 18.61 -2.97
C VAL A 558 -23.30 19.25 -1.59
N LEU A 559 -22.26 20.00 -1.24
CA LEU A 559 -22.25 20.81 -0.03
C LEU A 559 -23.12 22.04 -0.26
N THR A 560 -24.23 22.14 0.46
CA THR A 560 -25.14 23.31 0.36
C THR A 560 -24.48 24.59 0.88
N GLU A 561 -25.03 25.75 0.51
CA GLU A 561 -24.55 27.05 1.01
C GLU A 561 -24.60 27.11 2.56
N GLU A 562 -25.66 26.58 3.16
CA GLU A 562 -25.83 26.54 4.62
C GLU A 562 -24.79 25.63 5.29
N GLU A 563 -24.49 24.48 4.71
CA GLU A 563 -23.46 23.57 5.16
C GLU A 563 -22.05 24.19 5.01
N ALA A 564 -21.79 24.87 3.90
CA ALA A 564 -20.54 25.58 3.70
C ALA A 564 -20.32 26.64 4.80
N VAL A 565 -21.35 27.46 5.10
CA VAL A 565 -21.31 28.46 6.16
C VAL A 565 -21.14 27.80 7.54
N LYS A 566 -21.82 26.67 7.80
CA LYS A 566 -21.64 25.90 9.06
C LYS A 566 -20.18 25.44 9.20
N GLY A 567 -19.58 24.87 8.16
CA GLY A 567 -18.18 24.46 8.17
C GLY A 567 -17.22 25.62 8.47
N LEU A 568 -17.47 26.81 7.89
CA LEU A 568 -16.66 28.01 8.16
C LEU A 568 -16.82 28.51 9.61
N LYS A 569 -18.02 28.45 10.18
CA LYS A 569 -18.27 28.80 11.61
C LYS A 569 -17.53 27.85 12.56
N GLU A 570 -17.57 26.57 12.28
CA GLU A 570 -16.83 25.58 13.07
C GLU A 570 -15.31 25.75 12.91
N ALA A 571 -14.80 26.08 11.71
CA ALA A 571 -13.39 26.42 11.49
C ALA A 571 -12.96 27.61 12.34
N LYS A 572 -13.72 28.74 12.26
CA LYS A 572 -13.47 29.95 13.06
C LYS A 572 -13.43 29.62 14.55
N LYS A 573 -14.46 28.96 15.06
CA LYS A 573 -14.58 28.57 16.46
C LYS A 573 -13.40 27.69 16.92
N HIS A 574 -13.00 26.72 16.10
CA HIS A 574 -11.88 25.85 16.38
C HIS A 574 -10.57 26.63 16.46
N PHE A 575 -10.32 27.53 15.49
CA PHE A 575 -9.09 28.30 15.45
C PHE A 575 -9.02 29.32 16.59
N GLU A 576 -10.13 29.99 16.92
CA GLU A 576 -10.21 30.87 18.11
C GLU A 576 -9.93 30.11 19.40
N THR A 577 -10.54 28.91 19.54
CA THR A 577 -10.43 28.11 20.78
C THR A 577 -9.01 27.60 21.00
N HIS A 578 -8.36 27.11 19.96
CA HIS A 578 -7.07 26.41 20.09
C HIS A 578 -5.87 27.28 19.79
N PHE A 579 -6.04 28.34 18.99
CA PHE A 579 -4.92 29.19 18.52
C PHE A 579 -5.11 30.68 18.89
N GLY A 580 -6.27 31.06 19.44
CA GLY A 580 -6.56 32.45 19.79
C GLY A 580 -6.68 33.40 18.58
N LYS A 581 -6.90 32.85 17.38
CA LYS A 581 -6.94 33.58 16.11
C LYS A 581 -8.15 33.12 15.30
N GLU A 582 -8.75 34.02 14.48
CA GLU A 582 -9.83 33.65 13.56
C GLU A 582 -9.31 32.96 12.28
N LEU A 583 -8.05 33.23 11.92
CA LEU A 583 -7.33 32.66 10.77
C LEU A 583 -5.95 32.19 11.22
N ILE A 584 -5.50 31.06 10.69
CA ILE A 584 -4.16 30.49 10.93
C ILE A 584 -3.58 29.96 9.63
N ALA A 585 -2.28 29.86 9.54
CA ALA A 585 -1.59 29.23 8.42
C ALA A 585 -1.74 27.70 8.46
N LEU A 586 -1.71 27.03 7.31
CA LEU A 586 -1.80 25.57 7.20
C LEU A 586 -0.74 24.89 8.08
N GLY A 587 0.50 25.35 8.08
CA GLY A 587 1.57 24.78 8.89
C GLY A 587 1.46 25.00 10.41
N GLU A 588 0.58 25.94 10.88
CA GLU A 588 0.18 26.03 12.28
C GLU A 588 -0.82 24.89 12.61
N TYR A 589 -1.70 24.57 11.68
CA TYR A 589 -2.76 23.58 11.82
C TYR A 589 -2.28 22.13 11.56
N GLN A 590 -1.51 21.90 10.48
CA GLN A 590 -1.03 20.59 10.05
C GLN A 590 0.45 20.40 10.28
N ARG A 591 0.82 19.24 10.87
CA ARG A 591 2.19 18.97 11.31
C ARG A 591 2.67 17.60 10.80
N LEU A 592 3.95 17.53 10.41
CA LEU A 592 4.68 16.28 10.30
C LEU A 592 5.32 15.99 11.66
N VAL A 593 4.97 14.84 12.26
CA VAL A 593 5.36 14.52 13.64
C VAL A 593 6.02 13.15 13.70
N ARG A 594 7.21 13.09 14.31
CA ARG A 594 7.90 11.83 14.59
C ARG A 594 8.65 11.94 15.93
N GLY A 595 8.26 11.14 16.93
CA GLY A 595 8.77 11.31 18.29
C GLY A 595 8.49 12.72 18.82
N GLU A 596 9.52 13.40 19.30
CA GLU A 596 9.43 14.78 19.78
C GLU A 596 9.52 15.84 18.66
N LYS A 597 9.93 15.44 17.44
CA LYS A 597 10.08 16.36 16.31
C LYS A 597 8.73 16.65 15.66
N SER A 598 8.41 17.94 15.51
CA SER A 598 7.17 18.43 14.89
C SER A 598 7.47 19.59 13.96
N LEU A 599 7.24 19.42 12.67
CA LEU A 599 7.50 20.42 11.64
C LEU A 599 6.18 20.89 10.99
N PRO A 600 6.08 22.17 10.58
CA PRO A 600 4.98 22.63 9.72
C PRO A 600 4.94 21.82 8.43
N LEU A 601 3.74 21.48 7.94
CA LEU A 601 3.64 20.67 6.72
C LEU A 601 2.64 21.29 5.75
N TRP A 602 3.04 21.28 4.48
CA TRP A 602 2.23 21.63 3.30
C TRP A 602 1.32 20.48 2.87
N GLY A 603 0.51 20.72 1.85
CA GLY A 603 -0.31 19.71 1.19
C GLY A 603 -1.65 19.47 1.87
N VAL A 604 -2.60 19.01 1.10
CA VAL A 604 -3.94 18.55 1.53
C VAL A 604 -4.28 17.28 0.78
N ASP A 605 -5.44 16.71 1.05
CA ASP A 605 -5.92 15.56 0.28
C ASP A 605 -6.07 15.90 -1.21
N ASP A 606 -5.69 14.95 -2.06
CA ASP A 606 -5.91 14.91 -3.50
C ASP A 606 -5.28 16.08 -4.30
N VAL A 607 -4.20 16.67 -3.80
CA VAL A 607 -3.21 17.41 -4.62
C VAL A 607 -2.10 16.46 -5.07
N LEU A 608 -1.29 16.83 -6.07
CA LEU A 608 -0.20 15.94 -6.54
C LEU A 608 0.77 15.59 -5.41
N ALA A 609 1.21 16.56 -4.62
CA ALA A 609 1.93 16.32 -3.38
C ALA A 609 0.95 16.16 -2.21
N ALA A 610 0.19 15.06 -2.20
CA ALA A 610 -0.91 14.86 -1.26
C ALA A 610 -0.45 14.56 0.16
N ILE A 611 -1.14 15.16 1.13
CA ILE A 611 -0.99 14.87 2.56
C ILE A 611 -2.37 14.71 3.19
N ARG A 612 -2.56 13.59 3.89
CA ARG A 612 -3.70 13.36 4.77
C ARG A 612 -3.27 13.43 6.23
N SER A 613 -4.12 14.03 7.04
CA SER A 613 -3.85 14.20 8.47
C SER A 613 -5.06 13.82 9.34
N THR A 614 -4.79 13.49 10.59
CA THR A 614 -5.80 13.17 11.62
C THR A 614 -5.71 14.16 12.77
N PRO A 615 -6.78 14.32 13.58
CA PRO A 615 -6.73 15.15 14.79
C PRO A 615 -5.54 14.80 15.68
N TRP A 616 -4.88 15.82 16.22
CA TRP A 616 -3.72 15.72 17.09
C TRP A 616 -3.78 16.81 18.17
N GLU A 617 -2.77 16.88 19.01
CA GLU A 617 -2.70 17.74 20.19
C GLU A 617 -3.02 19.22 19.93
N ASN A 618 -3.65 19.86 20.89
CA ASN A 618 -3.94 21.31 20.90
C ASN A 618 -4.67 21.80 19.66
N GLY A 619 -5.62 21.03 19.13
CA GLY A 619 -6.42 21.40 17.98
C GLY A 619 -5.69 21.31 16.62
N ARG A 620 -4.46 20.78 16.61
CA ARG A 620 -3.69 20.52 15.38
C ARG A 620 -4.08 19.19 14.73
N ARG A 621 -3.52 18.97 13.56
CA ARG A 621 -3.59 17.69 12.88
C ARG A 621 -2.18 17.14 12.63
N LYS A 622 -2.01 15.81 12.77
CA LYS A 622 -0.79 15.07 12.44
C LYS A 622 -0.95 14.40 11.07
N ALA A 623 0.02 14.59 10.18
CA ALA A 623 0.11 13.83 8.93
C ALA A 623 0.28 12.34 9.23
N VAL A 624 -0.51 11.49 8.55
CA VAL A 624 -0.52 10.04 8.77
C VAL A 624 -0.41 9.26 7.47
N GLN A 625 -0.66 9.91 6.33
CA GLN A 625 -0.65 9.30 4.99
C GLN A 625 -0.39 10.37 3.94
N GLY A 626 0.04 9.97 2.76
CA GLY A 626 0.31 10.85 1.64
C GLY A 626 1.71 10.59 1.11
N GLU A 627 2.38 11.64 0.67
CA GLU A 627 3.79 11.60 0.28
C GLU A 627 4.57 10.81 1.33
N SER A 628 5.10 9.64 0.96
CA SER A 628 5.81 8.75 1.90
C SER A 628 7.19 8.37 1.38
N TYR A 629 7.25 7.63 0.27
CA TYR A 629 8.47 7.32 -0.46
C TYR A 629 8.40 7.90 -1.86
N ILE A 630 9.44 8.63 -2.24
CA ILE A 630 9.59 9.25 -3.54
C ILE A 630 10.94 8.79 -4.12
N LEU A 631 10.92 8.28 -5.36
CA LEU A 631 12.11 8.00 -6.15
C LEU A 631 11.93 8.61 -7.54
N MET A 632 12.83 9.48 -7.95
CA MET A 632 12.87 10.07 -9.28
C MET A 632 14.10 9.57 -10.03
N ALA A 633 13.92 9.24 -11.31
CA ALA A 633 14.97 8.68 -12.15
C ALA A 633 15.04 9.36 -13.51
N ARG A 634 16.27 9.55 -14.01
CA ARG A 634 16.59 9.92 -15.38
C ARG A 634 17.38 8.79 -16.03
N PHE A 635 16.89 8.32 -17.18
CA PHE A 635 17.51 7.25 -17.95
C PHE A 635 18.17 7.84 -19.20
N GLY A 636 19.49 7.86 -19.21
CA GLY A 636 20.32 8.28 -20.33
C GLY A 636 21.43 7.26 -20.61
N GLU A 637 22.58 7.72 -21.08
CA GLU A 637 23.76 6.87 -21.22
C GLU A 637 24.33 6.47 -19.86
N GLY A 638 24.66 5.20 -19.66
CA GLY A 638 25.25 4.67 -18.43
C GLY A 638 24.21 4.25 -17.39
N LEU A 639 24.56 4.45 -16.11
CA LEU A 639 23.64 4.24 -14.98
C LEU A 639 22.63 5.37 -14.88
N PRO A 640 21.40 5.08 -14.46
CA PRO A 640 20.41 6.13 -14.24
C PRO A 640 20.85 7.10 -13.13
N VAL A 641 20.48 8.36 -13.27
CA VAL A 641 20.59 9.35 -12.19
C VAL A 641 19.36 9.20 -11.30
N LEU A 642 19.59 9.00 -10.01
CA LEU A 642 18.57 8.67 -9.03
C LEU A 642 18.55 9.67 -7.90
N GLU A 643 17.35 10.10 -7.50
CA GLU A 643 17.13 10.95 -6.34
C GLU A 643 15.91 10.44 -5.57
N SER A 644 16.02 10.31 -4.25
CA SER A 644 14.94 9.77 -3.43
C SER A 644 14.76 10.50 -2.10
N ILE A 645 13.64 10.23 -1.44
CA ILE A 645 13.41 10.59 -0.05
C ILE A 645 12.39 9.66 0.58
N ASN A 646 12.62 9.31 1.85
CA ASN A 646 11.59 8.72 2.71
C ASN A 646 11.16 9.79 3.73
N VAL A 647 9.86 9.88 4.02
CA VAL A 647 9.26 10.97 4.81
C VAL A 647 9.94 11.21 6.16
N PHE A 648 10.34 10.17 6.87
CA PHE A 648 10.94 10.28 8.19
C PHE A 648 12.44 10.03 8.19
N GLY A 649 12.86 8.90 7.64
CA GLY A 649 14.23 8.39 7.63
C GLY A 649 14.25 6.90 7.31
N ALA A 650 15.43 6.27 7.45
CA ALA A 650 15.62 4.86 7.10
C ALA A 650 15.27 3.90 8.25
N SER A 651 15.01 4.38 9.47
CA SER A 651 14.78 3.52 10.63
C SER A 651 13.52 3.90 11.41
N ASN A 652 12.80 2.90 11.89
CA ASN A 652 11.64 3.05 12.78
C ASN A 652 12.04 2.97 14.28
N ARG A 653 13.32 2.82 14.59
CA ARG A 653 13.81 2.80 15.97
C ARG A 653 13.98 4.21 16.51
N PRO A 654 13.34 4.58 17.64
CA PRO A 654 13.44 5.92 18.21
C PRO A 654 14.85 6.34 18.63
N ASP A 655 15.74 5.38 18.91
CA ASP A 655 17.13 5.58 19.30
C ASP A 655 18.09 5.68 18.09
N SER A 656 17.59 5.44 16.88
CA SER A 656 18.38 5.55 15.65
C SER A 656 18.59 7.02 15.26
N PRO A 657 19.79 7.43 14.80
CA PRO A 657 19.99 8.75 14.20
C PRO A 657 19.12 8.96 12.93
N HIS A 658 18.71 7.86 12.28
CA HIS A 658 17.89 7.86 11.06
C HIS A 658 16.40 7.71 11.32
N TYR A 659 15.94 7.96 12.55
CA TYR A 659 14.52 7.91 12.93
C TYR A 659 13.71 9.05 12.32
N ALA A 660 14.30 10.26 12.23
CA ALA A 660 13.61 11.47 11.82
C ALA A 660 14.54 12.47 11.07
N ASP A 661 15.65 12.01 10.54
CA ASP A 661 16.69 12.85 9.93
C ASP A 661 16.31 13.38 8.53
N GLN A 662 15.42 12.69 7.80
CA GLN A 662 14.98 13.14 6.49
C GLN A 662 13.79 14.12 6.54
N MET A 663 13.13 14.33 7.69
CA MET A 663 11.94 15.17 7.81
C MET A 663 12.14 16.62 7.32
N GLU A 664 13.29 17.24 7.60
CA GLU A 664 13.55 18.63 7.17
C GLU A 664 13.73 18.74 5.66
N ARG A 665 14.44 17.75 5.06
CA ARG A 665 14.54 17.64 3.60
C ARG A 665 13.16 17.43 2.97
N PHE A 666 12.37 16.53 3.55
CA PHE A 666 11.03 16.25 3.08
C PHE A 666 10.13 17.51 3.07
N VAL A 667 10.12 18.27 4.17
CA VAL A 667 9.33 19.53 4.23
C VAL A 667 9.83 20.57 3.23
N LYS A 668 11.13 20.58 2.95
CA LYS A 668 11.73 21.45 1.91
C LYS A 668 11.61 20.90 0.49
N ARG A 669 11.11 19.67 0.32
CA ARG A 669 11.03 18.98 -0.98
C ARG A 669 12.40 18.72 -1.61
N GLU A 670 13.44 18.51 -0.79
CA GLU A 670 14.81 18.25 -1.21
C GLU A 670 15.06 16.73 -1.24
N LEU A 671 15.26 16.16 -2.42
CA LEU A 671 15.64 14.77 -2.59
C LEU A 671 17.13 14.56 -2.28
N LYS A 672 17.49 13.34 -1.91
CA LYS A 672 18.88 12.92 -1.73
C LYS A 672 19.37 12.17 -2.95
N PRO A 673 20.62 12.38 -3.42
CA PRO A 673 21.16 11.63 -4.55
C PRO A 673 21.45 10.18 -4.15
N MET A 674 21.06 9.25 -5.01
CA MET A 674 21.27 7.81 -4.83
C MET A 674 22.05 7.24 -6.02
N THR A 675 22.63 6.04 -5.86
CA THR A 675 23.40 5.38 -6.91
C THR A 675 23.30 3.86 -6.84
N LEU A 676 23.40 3.20 -8.00
CA LEU A 676 23.53 1.75 -8.16
C LEU A 676 25.01 1.30 -8.28
N ASP A 677 25.95 2.24 -8.27
CA ASP A 677 27.38 1.96 -8.40
C ASP A 677 27.97 1.54 -7.05
N LYS A 678 28.34 0.25 -6.93
CA LYS A 678 28.92 -0.31 -5.70
C LYS A 678 30.15 0.45 -5.23
N GLU A 679 31.06 0.86 -6.11
CA GLU A 679 32.28 1.56 -5.73
C GLU A 679 31.98 2.93 -5.13
N GLN A 680 31.01 3.65 -5.71
CA GLN A 680 30.57 4.94 -5.19
C GLN A 680 29.86 4.77 -3.84
N VAL A 681 29.01 3.73 -3.69
CA VAL A 681 28.36 3.42 -2.43
C VAL A 681 29.40 3.15 -1.35
N LEU A 682 30.34 2.24 -1.56
CA LEU A 682 31.36 1.87 -0.58
C LEU A 682 32.26 3.06 -0.20
N LYS A 683 32.55 3.95 -1.15
CA LYS A 683 33.35 5.16 -0.90
C LYS A 683 32.65 6.16 0.02
N LYS A 684 31.31 6.23 -0.02
CA LYS A 684 30.49 7.17 0.75
C LYS A 684 29.85 6.55 2.00
N ALA A 685 29.93 5.21 2.13
CA ALA A 685 29.34 4.49 3.24
C ALA A 685 29.90 4.97 4.58
N VAL A 686 29.01 5.20 5.54
CA VAL A 686 29.38 5.55 6.93
C VAL A 686 29.64 4.31 7.78
N ARG A 687 29.10 3.16 7.36
CA ARG A 687 29.31 1.85 7.98
C ARG A 687 29.27 0.76 6.91
N VAL A 688 30.25 -0.16 6.97
CA VAL A 688 30.27 -1.39 6.15
C VAL A 688 30.52 -2.57 7.09
N TYR A 689 29.71 -3.61 7.00
CA TYR A 689 29.75 -4.74 7.93
C TYR A 689 29.11 -6.00 7.32
N HIS A 690 29.38 -7.15 7.94
CA HIS A 690 28.69 -8.41 7.67
C HIS A 690 27.64 -8.71 8.76
N PRO A 691 26.51 -9.39 8.42
CA PRO A 691 25.52 -9.79 9.41
C PRO A 691 26.15 -10.57 10.58
N GLY A 692 25.83 -10.17 11.82
CA GLY A 692 26.41 -10.77 13.04
C GLY A 692 27.74 -10.15 13.51
N GLU A 693 28.37 -9.26 12.77
CA GLU A 693 29.50 -8.47 13.26
C GLU A 693 29.03 -7.39 14.24
N LYS A 694 29.84 -7.16 15.34
CA LYS A 694 29.52 -6.16 16.36
C LYS A 694 30.03 -4.77 16.00
#